data_b091e62171e0d704d7106d18c52348b1
#
_entry.id   b091e62171e0d704d7106d18c52348b1
#
_cell.length_a   1.000
_cell.length_b   1.000
_cell.length_c   1.000
_cell.angle_alpha   90.00
_cell.angle_beta   90.00
_cell.angle_gamma   90.00
#
_symmetry.space_group_name_H-M   'P 1'
#
loop_
_entity.id
_entity.type
_entity.pdbx_description
1 polymer ?
#
loop_
_entity_poly.entity_id
_entity_poly.type
_entity_poly.pdbx_seq_one_letter_code
_entity_poly.pdbx_strand_id
1 'polypeptide(L)'
;ARPVTSRSVTGTARPGSLIRLPEVLVSDHLAPVLDNPQVPEHKRFCPNSACRHETGRARNGRPGLVEGFCPQCRTRFSFQPPLLPGLLVGGQFEVEGAIAHGGLGWVYRARDCLVPRRVVLKGLIDPDDPDKRQAAVTELAALAKASHPNIVTVHTVVRHPHPLTGRDVDYIVMEFLSGKSLKQLYQERPDSDPYLPVDQVCGYGLEVLAALSHLHEKRGLLYCDLSGDNVIHSTDGVKLIDLGAVRRIDDSDSPVWGKAGFQDPKIATHGPSVATDLYAVARMMAVLSFPFPGFSADKPIPDPDEVELLARHPSFHGLLRRATNPDPQRRFASAADMTEQLEGVLREVRAQQEGRPFPAASTRFSPELRVVGADPTTFPTGEPDIAAAALALPGPQVDPADPHAGLLAAISADSRETERVLTALADPSLETRLRVARARIELGQPEAGSDLDALAQEKPGDWRVDWLRGLRSLVNGDVEPARREFTAVLDALPGEAAPKLALALCAARDGASETAARGYATVWQTDQSYVSAAFGLARARFALGDLAGTAAALESVPDSSRYAVTARLCAILARARECAAGKPPAADLFTAAERLNDLDLDEQRRALAIAEVLETVLSWESAGRSWPHGTPIPDVLLGHQLNEHGVRDGLEATYRKLARLARTAAERFTFVDKANDRRKRSWR
;
A
#
# COMPACT_ATOMS: atom_id res chain seq x y z
N ALA A 1 -2.18 33.66 37.59
CA ALA A 1 -1.78 32.59 36.69
C ALA A 1 -2.31 32.92 35.27
N ARG A 2 -1.41 33.26 34.36
CA ARG A 2 -1.73 33.42 32.92
C ARG A 2 -1.52 32.07 32.25
N PRO A 3 -2.36 31.65 31.30
CA PRO A 3 -2.11 30.42 30.53
C PRO A 3 -0.91 30.61 29.60
N VAL A 4 0.04 29.69 29.70
CA VAL A 4 1.18 29.60 28.79
C VAL A 4 0.67 29.08 27.46
N THR A 5 0.74 29.93 26.46
CA THR A 5 0.43 29.56 25.06
C THR A 5 1.48 28.57 24.53
N SER A 6 1.05 27.35 24.27
CA SER A 6 1.84 26.37 23.55
C SER A 6 2.18 26.89 22.15
N ARG A 7 3.45 27.08 21.84
CA ARG A 7 3.92 27.28 20.47
C ARG A 7 3.80 25.94 19.74
N SER A 8 2.89 25.85 18.80
CA SER A 8 2.86 24.78 17.82
C SER A 8 4.08 24.94 16.90
N VAL A 9 5.00 24.02 16.99
CA VAL A 9 6.04 23.86 15.97
C VAL A 9 5.41 22.99 14.87
N THR A 10 5.23 23.57 13.70
CA THR A 10 4.69 22.89 12.52
C THR A 10 5.58 21.71 12.20
N GLY A 11 5.03 20.51 12.27
CA GLY A 11 5.69 19.27 11.88
C GLY A 11 6.21 19.40 10.43
N THR A 12 7.39 18.88 10.16
CA THR A 12 8.06 18.93 8.86
C THR A 12 7.42 17.96 7.84
N ALA A 13 6.12 18.12 7.59
CA ALA A 13 5.52 17.54 6.40
C ALA A 13 6.00 18.37 5.21
N ARG A 14 6.96 17.87 4.43
CA ARG A 14 7.31 18.47 3.15
C ARG A 14 6.03 18.55 2.31
N PRO A 15 5.69 19.72 1.71
CA PRO A 15 4.54 19.82 0.82
C PRO A 15 4.64 18.74 -0.26
N GLY A 16 3.62 17.86 -0.36
CA GLY A 16 3.62 16.74 -1.29
C GLY A 16 4.14 15.41 -0.74
N SER A 17 4.60 15.33 0.51
CA SER A 17 5.01 14.05 1.11
C SER A 17 3.83 13.08 1.23
N LEU A 18 4.05 11.83 0.80
CA LEU A 18 3.11 10.75 0.99
C LEU A 18 2.97 10.41 2.49
N ILE A 19 4.06 10.48 3.24
CA ILE A 19 4.09 10.19 4.68
C ILE A 19 3.63 11.43 5.45
N ARG A 20 2.60 11.26 6.30
CA ARG A 20 2.14 12.25 7.27
C ARG A 20 2.06 11.60 8.62
N LEU A 21 3.02 11.91 9.48
CA LEU A 21 3.00 11.50 10.86
C LEU A 21 2.43 12.63 11.73
N PRO A 22 1.77 12.30 12.85
CA PRO A 22 1.27 13.30 13.78
C PRO A 22 2.42 14.14 14.35
N GLU A 23 2.14 15.39 14.71
CA GLU A 23 3.12 16.19 15.43
C GLU A 23 3.38 15.58 16.81
N VAL A 24 4.65 15.40 17.15
CA VAL A 24 5.04 15.05 18.50
C VAL A 24 5.00 16.33 19.34
N LEU A 25 3.98 16.45 20.18
CA LEU A 25 3.96 17.52 21.18
C LEU A 25 5.15 17.29 22.11
N VAL A 26 6.18 18.12 21.95
CA VAL A 26 7.25 18.20 22.94
C VAL A 26 6.62 18.79 24.19
N SER A 27 6.23 17.93 25.12
CA SER A 27 6.16 18.40 26.50
C SER A 27 7.59 18.77 26.89
N ASP A 28 7.80 19.92 27.51
CA ASP A 28 9.10 20.33 28.13
C ASP A 28 9.62 19.28 29.13
N HIS A 29 8.90 18.20 29.32
CA HIS A 29 9.26 17.05 30.13
C HIS A 29 10.12 16.10 29.30
N LEU A 30 11.42 16.26 29.42
CA LEU A 30 12.43 15.24 29.11
C LEU A 30 11.92 13.86 29.56
N ALA A 31 12.29 12.79 28.85
CA ALA A 31 11.99 11.43 29.32
C ALA A 31 12.28 11.39 30.84
N PRO A 32 11.26 11.15 31.69
CA PRO A 32 11.40 11.32 33.12
C PRO A 32 12.48 10.37 33.63
N VAL A 33 13.38 10.91 34.43
CA VAL A 33 14.25 10.06 35.27
C VAL A 33 13.35 9.28 36.22
N LEU A 34 13.57 8.00 36.35
CA LEU A 34 12.80 7.13 37.23
C LEU A 34 13.05 7.51 38.68
N ASP A 35 11.99 7.82 39.44
CA ASP A 35 12.10 8.29 40.86
C ASP A 35 12.67 7.19 41.78
N ASN A 36 12.33 5.94 41.58
CA ASN A 36 12.85 4.81 42.37
C ASN A 36 13.08 3.61 41.46
N PRO A 37 14.13 3.66 40.63
CA PRO A 37 14.34 2.66 39.57
C PRO A 37 14.73 1.32 40.19
N GLN A 38 13.91 0.29 39.90
CA GLN A 38 14.16 -1.09 40.26
C GLN A 38 13.77 -2.02 39.13
N VAL A 39 14.52 -3.10 38.96
CA VAL A 39 14.12 -4.17 38.02
C VAL A 39 12.80 -4.79 38.51
N PRO A 40 11.74 -4.88 37.70
CA PRO A 40 10.48 -5.51 38.08
C PRO A 40 10.68 -6.93 38.60
N GLU A 41 9.96 -7.32 39.65
CA GLU A 41 10.18 -8.63 40.33
C GLU A 41 10.15 -9.84 39.40
N HIS A 42 9.24 -9.86 38.41
CA HIS A 42 9.14 -10.97 37.46
C HIS A 42 10.38 -11.10 36.53
N LYS A 43 11.21 -10.03 36.43
CA LYS A 43 12.45 -9.99 35.63
C LYS A 43 13.71 -10.14 36.51
N ARG A 44 13.56 -10.42 37.82
CA ARG A 44 14.70 -10.57 38.73
C ARG A 44 15.25 -12.00 38.69
N PHE A 45 16.45 -12.13 38.17
CA PHE A 45 17.22 -13.38 38.12
C PHE A 45 18.63 -13.15 38.65
N CYS A 46 19.26 -14.23 39.07
CA CYS A 46 20.66 -14.20 39.47
C CYS A 46 21.55 -13.68 38.33
N PRO A 47 22.44 -12.70 38.60
CA PRO A 47 23.31 -12.12 37.54
C PRO A 47 24.35 -13.10 37.02
N ASN A 48 24.62 -14.23 37.75
CA ASN A 48 25.46 -15.29 37.25
C ASN A 48 24.73 -16.08 36.12
N SER A 49 25.25 -15.98 34.90
CA SER A 49 24.69 -16.57 33.69
C SER A 49 24.57 -18.11 33.77
N ALA A 50 25.44 -18.78 34.51
CA ALA A 50 25.41 -20.23 34.75
C ALA A 50 24.32 -20.63 35.76
N CYS A 51 23.85 -19.72 36.62
CA CYS A 51 22.88 -20.00 37.68
C CYS A 51 21.45 -19.67 37.28
N ARG A 52 21.19 -18.48 36.76
CA ARG A 52 19.86 -17.92 36.35
C ARG A 52 18.71 -18.19 37.32
N HIS A 53 19.00 -18.44 38.61
CA HIS A 53 17.97 -18.69 39.62
C HIS A 53 17.10 -17.44 39.83
N GLU A 54 15.78 -17.62 39.99
CA GLU A 54 14.86 -16.53 40.34
C GLU A 54 15.23 -15.96 41.72
N THR A 55 15.59 -14.70 41.77
CA THR A 55 16.22 -14.09 42.94
C THR A 55 15.61 -12.74 43.24
N GLY A 56 15.47 -12.40 44.52
CA GLY A 56 14.94 -11.10 44.94
C GLY A 56 13.44 -10.90 44.68
N ARG A 57 12.67 -11.97 44.53
CA ARG A 57 11.22 -11.94 44.33
C ARG A 57 10.48 -12.11 45.66
N ALA A 58 9.27 -11.57 45.73
CA ALA A 58 8.39 -11.75 46.88
C ALA A 58 8.07 -13.25 47.12
N ARG A 59 8.17 -13.71 48.37
CA ARG A 59 7.83 -15.08 48.75
C ARG A 59 7.13 -15.10 50.13
N ASN A 60 6.10 -15.90 50.28
CA ASN A 60 5.39 -16.12 51.55
C ASN A 60 4.94 -14.82 52.22
N GLY A 61 4.42 -13.85 51.45
CA GLY A 61 3.95 -12.57 51.97
C GLY A 61 5.05 -11.56 52.34
N ARG A 62 6.33 -11.88 52.15
CA ARG A 62 7.45 -10.94 52.34
C ARG A 62 7.81 -10.30 50.99
N PRO A 63 8.03 -8.95 50.96
CA PRO A 63 8.44 -8.25 49.76
C PRO A 63 9.79 -8.77 49.24
N GLY A 64 9.97 -8.73 47.92
CA GLY A 64 11.23 -9.14 47.29
C GLY A 64 12.39 -8.23 47.66
N LEU A 65 13.56 -8.80 47.84
CA LEU A 65 14.78 -8.04 48.13
C LEU A 65 15.34 -7.40 46.88
N VAL A 66 15.68 -6.14 46.95
CA VAL A 66 16.30 -5.40 45.83
C VAL A 66 17.79 -5.66 45.74
N GLU A 67 18.43 -5.95 46.87
CA GLU A 67 19.84 -6.31 46.99
C GLU A 67 20.02 -7.54 47.88
N GLY A 68 21.08 -8.31 47.64
CA GLY A 68 21.38 -9.48 48.46
C GLY A 68 22.30 -10.46 47.74
N PHE A 69 22.22 -11.73 48.18
CA PHE A 69 23.00 -12.81 47.60
C PHE A 69 22.06 -13.91 47.06
N CYS A 70 22.38 -14.46 45.93
CA CYS A 70 21.62 -15.57 45.35
C CYS A 70 21.63 -16.76 46.29
N PRO A 71 20.47 -17.35 46.64
CA PRO A 71 20.42 -18.45 47.58
C PRO A 71 21.09 -19.72 47.02
N GLN A 72 21.18 -19.84 45.67
CA GLN A 72 21.74 -21.03 45.05
C GLN A 72 23.26 -20.94 44.86
N CYS A 73 23.80 -19.85 44.31
CA CYS A 73 25.21 -19.71 43.97
C CYS A 73 25.98 -18.66 44.77
N ARG A 74 25.33 -17.99 45.74
CA ARG A 74 25.90 -16.95 46.58
C ARG A 74 26.41 -15.70 45.83
N THR A 75 26.18 -15.57 44.54
CA THR A 75 26.52 -14.33 43.80
C THR A 75 25.70 -13.15 44.34
N ARG A 76 26.36 -12.03 44.59
CA ARG A 76 25.70 -10.78 44.99
C ARG A 76 24.85 -10.26 43.83
N PHE A 77 23.64 -9.79 44.16
CA PHE A 77 22.77 -9.12 43.19
C PHE A 77 22.34 -7.73 43.73
N SER A 78 22.14 -6.81 42.80
CA SER A 78 21.41 -5.54 43.00
C SER A 78 20.51 -5.34 41.77
N PHE A 79 19.26 -4.96 42.05
CA PHE A 79 18.25 -4.65 41.05
C PHE A 79 18.02 -3.15 40.94
N GLN A 80 18.92 -2.35 41.49
CA GLN A 80 18.99 -0.89 41.35
C GLN A 80 20.04 -0.50 40.28
N PRO A 81 19.89 0.69 39.65
CA PRO A 81 20.89 1.17 38.72
C PRO A 81 22.22 1.44 39.40
N PRO A 82 23.34 0.89 38.90
CA PRO A 82 24.64 1.11 39.51
C PRO A 82 25.19 2.53 39.36
N LEU A 83 24.82 3.27 38.28
CA LEU A 83 25.25 4.64 38.09
C LEU A 83 24.25 5.61 38.79
N LEU A 84 24.72 6.32 39.80
CA LEU A 84 23.92 7.29 40.52
C LEU A 84 23.97 8.67 39.86
N PRO A 85 22.96 9.54 40.07
CA PRO A 85 22.99 10.91 39.58
C PRO A 85 24.22 11.66 40.12
N GLY A 86 24.85 12.48 39.24
CA GLY A 86 26.07 13.21 39.51
C GLY A 86 27.37 12.44 39.29
N LEU A 87 27.31 11.11 39.02
CA LEU A 87 28.51 10.33 38.68
C LEU A 87 29.03 10.72 37.29
N LEU A 88 30.36 10.93 37.20
CA LEU A 88 31.01 11.28 35.92
C LEU A 88 31.59 10.03 35.25
N VAL A 89 30.91 9.53 34.22
CA VAL A 89 31.29 8.36 33.47
C VAL A 89 32.33 8.73 32.41
N GLY A 90 33.43 7.99 32.36
CA GLY A 90 34.55 8.24 31.42
C GLY A 90 35.20 9.62 31.55
N GLY A 91 34.99 10.32 32.69
CA GLY A 91 35.51 11.66 32.91
C GLY A 91 34.81 12.77 32.10
N GLN A 92 33.71 12.47 31.42
CA GLN A 92 33.04 13.41 30.50
C GLN A 92 31.51 13.45 30.67
N PHE A 93 30.86 12.34 30.96
CA PHE A 93 29.41 12.23 30.93
C PHE A 93 28.83 12.18 32.35
N GLU A 94 28.20 13.27 32.78
CA GLU A 94 27.54 13.37 34.08
C GLU A 94 26.15 12.72 34.02
N VAL A 95 25.91 11.69 34.80
CA VAL A 95 24.65 10.96 34.90
C VAL A 95 23.57 11.85 35.53
N GLU A 96 22.46 12.05 34.82
CA GLU A 96 21.27 12.72 35.37
C GLU A 96 20.36 11.70 36.08
N GLY A 97 20.35 10.44 35.64
CA GLY A 97 19.61 9.34 36.26
C GLY A 97 19.20 8.25 35.27
N ALA A 98 18.67 7.15 35.79
CA ALA A 98 18.16 6.05 34.96
C ALA A 98 16.81 6.42 34.33
N ILE A 99 16.64 6.10 33.05
CA ILE A 99 15.40 6.35 32.28
C ILE A 99 14.68 5.07 31.86
N ALA A 100 15.41 3.95 31.76
CA ALA A 100 14.83 2.65 31.40
C ALA A 100 15.70 1.49 31.88
N HIS A 101 15.12 0.29 31.93
CA HIS A 101 15.84 -0.97 32.08
C HIS A 101 15.42 -1.92 30.95
N GLY A 102 16.34 -2.32 30.12
CA GLY A 102 16.15 -3.27 29.01
C GLY A 102 16.77 -4.65 29.29
N GLY A 103 16.69 -5.53 28.29
CA GLY A 103 17.32 -6.87 28.35
C GLY A 103 18.84 -6.84 28.51
N LEU A 104 19.48 -5.78 28.05
CA LEU A 104 20.91 -5.54 28.08
C LEU A 104 21.37 -4.65 29.27
N GLY A 105 20.47 -4.27 30.17
CA GLY A 105 20.80 -3.51 31.37
C GLY A 105 20.11 -2.14 31.46
N TRP A 106 20.67 -1.29 32.32
CA TRP A 106 20.15 0.04 32.60
C TRP A 106 20.54 1.05 31.49
N VAL A 107 19.59 1.93 31.19
CA VAL A 107 19.74 3.06 30.28
C VAL A 107 19.66 4.36 31.08
N TYR A 108 20.66 5.22 30.90
CA TYR A 108 20.78 6.46 31.68
C TYR A 108 20.72 7.68 30.77
N ARG A 109 20.08 8.72 31.23
CA ARG A 109 20.23 10.05 30.69
C ARG A 109 21.45 10.69 31.32
N ALA A 110 22.30 11.31 30.51
CA ALA A 110 23.49 12.00 30.97
C ALA A 110 23.71 13.32 30.20
N ARG A 111 24.53 14.19 30.77
CA ARG A 111 24.98 15.43 30.16
C ARG A 111 26.45 15.30 29.76
N ASP A 112 26.74 15.60 28.50
CA ASP A 112 28.13 15.74 28.04
C ASP A 112 28.71 17.05 28.57
N CYS A 113 29.75 16.97 29.37
CA CYS A 113 30.38 18.15 30.03
C CYS A 113 31.31 18.92 29.08
N LEU A 114 31.77 18.31 27.99
CA LEU A 114 32.63 18.95 26.99
C LEU A 114 31.83 19.61 25.88
N VAL A 115 30.76 18.97 25.45
CA VAL A 115 29.85 19.50 24.44
C VAL A 115 28.48 19.66 25.09
N PRO A 116 27.88 20.88 25.14
CA PRO A 116 26.62 21.14 25.87
C PRO A 116 25.42 20.45 25.22
N ARG A 117 25.32 19.15 25.40
CA ARG A 117 24.23 18.31 24.88
C ARG A 117 23.87 17.22 25.87
N ARG A 118 22.64 16.71 25.79
CA ARG A 118 22.23 15.49 26.47
C ARG A 118 22.54 14.27 25.62
N VAL A 119 22.88 13.20 26.30
CA VAL A 119 23.20 11.89 25.70
C VAL A 119 22.52 10.79 26.49
N VAL A 120 22.42 9.62 25.88
CA VAL A 120 22.01 8.38 26.54
C VAL A 120 23.25 7.50 26.72
N LEU A 121 23.40 6.96 27.92
CA LEU A 121 24.39 5.94 28.22
C LEU A 121 23.70 4.59 28.36
N LYS A 122 24.15 3.57 27.62
CA LYS A 122 23.69 2.20 27.73
C LYS A 122 24.88 1.30 28.06
N GLY A 123 24.83 0.64 29.20
CA GLY A 123 25.87 -0.32 29.59
C GLY A 123 25.85 -1.55 28.68
N LEU A 124 27.00 -1.96 28.21
CA LEU A 124 27.14 -3.27 27.58
C LEU A 124 27.15 -4.32 28.69
N ILE A 125 26.44 -5.43 28.49
CA ILE A 125 26.56 -6.59 29.39
C ILE A 125 28.02 -7.03 29.31
N ASP A 126 28.66 -7.11 30.48
CA ASP A 126 30.03 -7.63 30.58
C ASP A 126 30.01 -9.14 30.24
N PRO A 127 30.43 -9.55 29.05
CA PRO A 127 30.74 -10.93 28.82
C PRO A 127 32.03 -11.22 29.59
N ASP A 128 32.06 -12.26 30.37
CA ASP A 128 33.28 -12.77 31.03
C ASP A 128 34.40 -13.12 30.00
N ASP A 129 34.07 -13.01 28.71
CA ASP A 129 34.93 -13.32 27.56
C ASP A 129 35.43 -12.04 26.89
N PRO A 130 36.74 -11.72 26.96
CA PRO A 130 37.34 -10.54 26.35
C PRO A 130 37.17 -10.47 24.81
N ASP A 131 37.14 -11.63 24.15
CA ASP A 131 37.04 -11.69 22.69
C ASP A 131 35.62 -11.32 22.23
N LYS A 132 34.59 -11.75 22.95
CA LYS A 132 33.20 -11.35 22.70
C LYS A 132 32.97 -9.86 22.98
N ARG A 133 33.63 -9.31 24.00
CA ARG A 133 33.60 -7.88 24.30
C ARG A 133 34.22 -7.08 23.16
N GLN A 134 35.38 -7.50 22.67
CA GLN A 134 36.06 -6.82 21.57
C GLN A 134 35.25 -6.89 20.28
N ALA A 135 34.61 -8.02 19.99
CA ALA A 135 33.72 -8.18 18.85
C ALA A 135 32.52 -7.20 18.92
N ALA A 136 31.84 -7.11 20.08
CA ALA A 136 30.73 -6.19 20.29
C ALA A 136 31.14 -4.73 20.15
N VAL A 137 32.31 -4.32 20.66
CA VAL A 137 32.84 -2.97 20.50
C VAL A 137 33.19 -2.67 19.05
N THR A 138 33.73 -3.64 18.33
CA THR A 138 34.10 -3.48 16.92
C THR A 138 32.84 -3.32 16.05
N GLU A 139 31.82 -4.09 16.34
CA GLU A 139 30.51 -4.04 15.65
C GLU A 139 29.79 -2.70 15.92
N LEU A 140 29.81 -2.22 17.16
CA LEU A 140 29.29 -0.91 17.54
C LEU A 140 30.10 0.24 16.91
N ALA A 141 31.41 0.10 16.77
CA ALA A 141 32.24 1.10 16.07
C ALA A 141 31.92 1.14 14.57
N ALA A 142 31.54 0.01 13.96
CA ALA A 142 31.05 -0.03 12.59
C ALA A 142 29.68 0.67 12.46
N LEU A 143 28.79 0.48 13.44
CA LEU A 143 27.49 1.16 13.51
C LEU A 143 27.64 2.67 13.78
N ALA A 144 28.60 3.09 14.60
CA ALA A 144 28.91 4.51 14.84
C ALA A 144 29.28 5.28 13.54
N LYS A 145 29.80 4.55 12.53
CA LYS A 145 30.05 5.09 11.19
C LYS A 145 28.81 5.09 10.27
N ALA A 146 27.69 4.50 10.71
CA ALA A 146 26.46 4.39 9.94
C ALA A 146 25.50 5.53 10.26
N SER A 147 25.79 6.75 9.80
CA SER A 147 24.85 7.86 9.94
C SER A 147 23.66 7.65 9.00
N HIS A 148 22.45 7.53 9.56
CA HIS A 148 21.17 7.51 8.83
C HIS A 148 20.11 8.28 9.63
N PRO A 149 19.24 9.08 9.00
CA PRO A 149 18.24 9.87 9.73
C PRO A 149 17.30 9.02 10.60
N ASN A 150 17.01 7.80 10.18
CA ASN A 150 16.11 6.89 10.90
C ASN A 150 16.81 5.88 11.82
N ILE A 151 18.10 6.08 12.13
CA ILE A 151 18.85 5.26 13.08
C ILE A 151 19.44 6.17 14.15
N VAL A 152 19.42 5.73 15.41
CA VAL A 152 20.02 6.47 16.52
C VAL A 152 21.51 6.68 16.28
N THR A 153 21.98 7.92 16.47
CA THR A 153 23.40 8.24 16.28
C THR A 153 24.19 7.77 17.52
N VAL A 154 25.14 6.86 17.29
CA VAL A 154 26.13 6.48 18.29
C VAL A 154 27.30 7.47 18.23
N HIS A 155 27.60 8.14 19.33
CA HIS A 155 28.66 9.14 19.38
C HIS A 155 30.01 8.52 19.68
N THR A 156 30.06 7.64 20.70
CA THR A 156 31.30 6.98 21.13
C THR A 156 30.99 5.81 22.09
N VAL A 157 32.02 5.09 22.48
CA VAL A 157 31.98 4.12 23.58
C VAL A 157 32.98 4.57 24.63
N VAL A 158 32.55 4.58 25.89
CA VAL A 158 33.39 4.98 27.03
C VAL A 158 33.48 3.85 28.05
N ARG A 159 34.68 3.67 28.57
CA ARG A 159 34.96 2.71 29.63
C ARG A 159 34.87 3.36 30.99
N HIS A 160 34.20 2.71 31.93
CA HIS A 160 34.09 3.20 33.31
C HIS A 160 33.99 2.01 34.27
N PRO A 161 34.70 2.06 35.43
CA PRO A 161 34.60 1.00 36.47
C PRO A 161 33.17 0.92 37.01
N HIS A 162 32.65 -0.30 37.08
CA HIS A 162 31.32 -0.55 37.66
C HIS A 162 31.37 -0.26 39.16
N PRO A 163 30.53 0.61 39.73
CA PRO A 163 30.64 1.09 41.12
C PRO A 163 30.60 0.00 42.18
N LEU A 164 29.89 -1.12 41.91
CA LEU A 164 29.76 -2.19 42.91
C LEU A 164 30.82 -3.29 42.77
N THR A 165 31.36 -3.52 41.60
CA THR A 165 32.29 -4.64 41.33
C THR A 165 33.70 -4.20 41.04
N GLY A 166 33.93 -2.91 40.76
CA GLY A 166 35.23 -2.36 40.32
C GLY A 166 35.72 -2.82 38.94
N ARG A 167 34.96 -3.67 38.27
CA ARG A 167 35.32 -4.13 36.92
C ARG A 167 34.97 -3.07 35.89
N ASP A 168 35.78 -2.96 34.86
CA ASP A 168 35.52 -2.05 33.75
C ASP A 168 34.30 -2.49 32.93
N VAL A 169 33.39 -1.58 32.70
CA VAL A 169 32.22 -1.73 31.84
C VAL A 169 32.28 -0.70 30.71
N ASP A 170 32.01 -1.15 29.50
CA ASP A 170 31.91 -0.27 28.35
C ASP A 170 30.47 0.26 28.22
N TYR A 171 30.33 1.57 28.09
CA TYR A 171 29.03 2.25 27.90
C TYR A 171 28.97 2.86 26.50
N ILE A 172 27.91 2.55 25.77
CA ILE A 172 27.58 3.19 24.50
C ILE A 172 27.03 4.58 24.81
N VAL A 173 27.60 5.59 24.21
CA VAL A 173 27.11 6.98 24.25
C VAL A 173 26.38 7.29 22.95
N MET A 174 25.09 7.58 23.03
CA MET A 174 24.24 7.85 21.88
C MET A 174 23.44 9.13 22.06
N GLU A 175 22.87 9.64 20.95
CA GLU A 175 22.02 10.81 20.97
C GLU A 175 20.81 10.61 21.88
N PHE A 176 20.41 11.67 22.57
CA PHE A 176 19.18 11.70 23.34
C PHE A 176 18.02 12.13 22.44
N LEU A 177 16.98 11.29 22.34
CA LEU A 177 15.79 11.56 21.54
C LEU A 177 14.66 12.05 22.46
N SER A 178 14.15 13.26 22.17
CA SER A 178 12.96 13.79 22.84
C SER A 178 11.71 13.30 22.09
N GLY A 179 11.15 12.19 22.55
CA GLY A 179 10.02 11.56 21.86
C GLY A 179 9.46 10.37 22.66
N LYS A 180 8.56 9.64 22.02
CA LYS A 180 7.92 8.44 22.59
C LYS A 180 8.14 7.24 21.67
N SER A 181 8.27 6.06 22.28
CA SER A 181 8.25 4.83 21.49
C SER A 181 6.87 4.60 20.88
N LEU A 182 6.80 3.88 19.75
CA LEU A 182 5.51 3.57 19.13
C LEU A 182 4.61 2.78 20.07
N LYS A 183 5.18 1.96 20.97
CA LYS A 183 4.43 1.28 22.01
C LYS A 183 3.82 2.26 23.02
N GLN A 184 4.57 3.28 23.45
CA GLN A 184 4.03 4.31 24.33
C GLN A 184 2.93 5.10 23.64
N LEU A 185 3.11 5.49 22.37
CA LEU A 185 2.08 6.17 21.59
C LEU A 185 0.80 5.34 21.49
N TYR A 186 0.93 4.04 21.28
CA TYR A 186 -0.18 3.11 21.27
C TYR A 186 -0.86 2.98 22.64
N GLN A 187 -0.08 2.85 23.72
CA GLN A 187 -0.60 2.67 25.09
C GLN A 187 -1.28 3.92 25.68
N GLU A 188 -0.93 5.10 25.20
CA GLU A 188 -1.52 6.37 25.64
C GLU A 188 -2.81 6.73 24.89
N ARG A 189 -3.22 5.94 23.91
CA ARG A 189 -4.49 6.15 23.21
C ARG A 189 -5.67 5.84 24.11
N PRO A 190 -6.82 6.53 23.92
CA PRO A 190 -8.02 6.26 24.69
C PRO A 190 -8.59 4.87 24.39
N ASP A 191 -9.19 4.22 25.38
CA ASP A 191 -9.81 2.90 25.24
C ASP A 191 -10.90 2.86 24.13
N SER A 192 -11.50 4.01 23.82
CA SER A 192 -12.50 4.13 22.73
C SER A 192 -11.89 4.06 21.32
N ASP A 193 -10.60 4.32 21.17
CA ASP A 193 -9.86 4.25 19.90
C ASP A 193 -8.40 3.86 20.18
N PRO A 194 -8.15 2.59 20.57
CA PRO A 194 -6.87 2.17 21.11
C PRO A 194 -5.78 1.96 20.05
N TYR A 195 -6.14 1.93 18.76
CA TYR A 195 -5.19 1.63 17.68
C TYR A 195 -4.78 2.89 16.92
N LEU A 196 -3.60 2.86 16.30
CA LEU A 196 -3.14 3.93 15.43
C LEU A 196 -3.85 3.86 14.07
N PRO A 197 -4.17 5.01 13.44
CA PRO A 197 -4.69 5.03 12.08
C PRO A 197 -3.76 4.33 11.08
N VAL A 198 -4.33 3.60 10.11
CA VAL A 198 -3.56 2.77 9.15
C VAL A 198 -2.57 3.59 8.34
N ASP A 199 -2.93 4.81 7.93
CA ASP A 199 -2.03 5.72 7.22
C ASP A 199 -0.79 6.10 8.04
N GLN A 200 -0.96 6.35 9.34
CA GLN A 200 0.15 6.61 10.25
C GLN A 200 1.02 5.37 10.44
N VAL A 201 0.40 4.19 10.61
CA VAL A 201 1.13 2.93 10.75
C VAL A 201 1.93 2.60 9.48
N CYS A 202 1.36 2.83 8.30
CA CYS A 202 2.09 2.72 7.04
C CYS A 202 3.26 3.71 6.98
N GLY A 203 3.06 4.96 7.43
CA GLY A 203 4.12 5.96 7.53
C GLY A 203 5.27 5.50 8.43
N TYR A 204 4.96 4.99 9.64
CA TYR A 204 5.97 4.42 10.53
C TYR A 204 6.70 3.22 9.90
N GLY A 205 5.95 2.36 9.20
CA GLY A 205 6.53 1.23 8.47
C GLY A 205 7.55 1.68 7.42
N LEU A 206 7.23 2.72 6.65
CA LEU A 206 8.13 3.28 5.63
C LEU A 206 9.42 3.87 6.23
N GLU A 207 9.31 4.60 7.33
CA GLU A 207 10.49 5.15 8.03
C GLU A 207 11.39 4.05 8.59
N VAL A 208 10.80 2.99 9.14
CA VAL A 208 11.54 1.80 9.63
C VAL A 208 12.18 1.06 8.47
N LEU A 209 11.47 0.86 7.35
CA LEU A 209 12.01 0.20 6.15
C LEU A 209 13.20 0.99 5.55
N ALA A 210 13.16 2.31 5.59
CA ALA A 210 14.29 3.15 5.16
C ALA A 210 15.56 2.88 6.00
N ALA A 211 15.40 2.74 7.32
CA ALA A 211 16.50 2.35 8.20
C ALA A 211 17.02 0.93 7.91
N LEU A 212 16.10 -0.03 7.73
CA LEU A 212 16.45 -1.42 7.44
C LEU A 212 17.12 -1.57 6.06
N SER A 213 16.67 -0.87 5.03
CA SER A 213 17.34 -0.85 3.71
C SER A 213 18.79 -0.38 3.86
N HIS A 214 19.03 0.68 4.64
CA HIS A 214 20.40 1.14 4.91
C HIS A 214 21.25 0.07 5.62
N LEU A 215 20.70 -0.59 6.64
CA LEU A 215 21.42 -1.65 7.36
C LEU A 215 21.71 -2.85 6.45
N HIS A 216 20.70 -3.36 5.74
CA HIS A 216 20.82 -4.55 4.91
C HIS A 216 21.77 -4.33 3.73
N GLU A 217 21.50 -3.30 2.91
CA GLU A 217 22.14 -3.11 1.61
C GLU A 217 23.50 -2.39 1.70
N LYS A 218 23.60 -1.40 2.61
CA LYS A 218 24.82 -0.58 2.70
C LYS A 218 25.79 -1.08 3.75
N ARG A 219 25.31 -1.85 4.74
CA ARG A 219 26.13 -2.29 5.89
C ARG A 219 26.27 -3.79 6.00
N GLY A 220 25.42 -4.58 5.32
CA GLY A 220 25.38 -6.04 5.44
C GLY A 220 24.98 -6.50 6.83
N LEU A 221 24.06 -5.76 7.49
CA LEU A 221 23.65 -5.99 8.88
C LEU A 221 22.16 -6.29 8.96
N LEU A 222 21.77 -7.19 9.88
CA LEU A 222 20.41 -7.46 10.30
C LEU A 222 20.13 -6.77 11.63
N TYR A 223 18.89 -6.29 11.82
CA TYR A 223 18.48 -5.60 13.05
C TYR A 223 18.09 -6.56 14.17
N CYS A 224 17.35 -7.61 13.88
CA CYS A 224 16.94 -8.77 14.69
C CYS A 224 15.99 -8.52 15.88
N ASP A 225 15.87 -7.34 16.46
CA ASP A 225 15.00 -7.05 17.62
C ASP A 225 14.01 -5.92 17.36
N LEU A 226 13.34 -5.95 16.21
CA LEU A 226 12.35 -4.93 15.88
C LEU A 226 11.05 -5.13 16.66
N SER A 227 10.63 -4.08 17.35
CA SER A 227 9.33 -3.96 18.03
C SER A 227 8.98 -2.50 18.25
N GLY A 228 7.74 -2.21 18.61
CA GLY A 228 7.32 -0.84 18.90
C GLY A 228 8.04 -0.17 20.07
N ASP A 229 8.74 -0.92 20.93
CA ASP A 229 9.59 -0.36 21.99
C ASP A 229 10.88 0.25 21.41
N ASN A 230 11.39 -0.29 20.32
CA ASN A 230 12.68 0.06 19.74
C ASN A 230 12.58 1.07 18.58
N VAL A 231 11.39 1.64 18.36
CA VAL A 231 11.13 2.71 17.39
C VAL A 231 10.65 3.95 18.15
N ILE A 232 11.40 5.04 18.09
CA ILE A 232 11.01 6.32 18.73
C ILE A 232 10.56 7.30 17.65
N HIS A 233 9.40 7.91 17.87
CA HIS A 233 8.95 9.08 17.15
C HIS A 233 9.27 10.33 17.99
N SER A 234 10.19 11.14 17.47
CA SER A 234 10.67 12.39 18.08
C SER A 234 10.38 13.58 17.16
N THR A 235 10.71 14.79 17.62
CA THR A 235 10.66 16.01 16.79
C THR A 235 11.55 15.93 15.54
N ASP A 236 12.62 15.14 15.62
CA ASP A 236 13.57 14.96 14.52
C ASP A 236 13.19 13.82 13.56
N GLY A 237 12.00 13.23 13.77
CA GLY A 237 11.48 12.12 12.97
C GLY A 237 11.49 10.79 13.71
N VAL A 238 11.37 9.71 12.96
CA VAL A 238 11.29 8.33 13.48
C VAL A 238 12.67 7.70 13.45
N LYS A 239 13.09 7.12 14.55
CA LYS A 239 14.41 6.48 14.66
C LYS A 239 14.34 5.11 15.32
N LEU A 240 15.08 4.16 14.73
CA LEU A 240 15.44 2.91 15.40
C LEU A 240 16.47 3.17 16.49
N ILE A 241 16.21 2.61 17.65
CA ILE A 241 17.07 2.72 18.82
C ILE A 241 17.70 1.39 19.18
N ASP A 242 18.08 0.84 20.00
CA ASP A 242 18.59 -0.45 20.45
C ASP A 242 19.26 -1.32 19.36
N LEU A 243 20.52 -1.02 19.13
CA LEU A 243 21.37 -1.74 18.18
C LEU A 243 22.06 -2.98 18.82
N GLY A 244 21.66 -3.41 20.01
CA GLY A 244 22.33 -4.47 20.76
C GLY A 244 22.10 -5.89 20.25
N ALA A 245 21.14 -6.08 19.34
CA ALA A 245 20.88 -7.36 18.68
C ALA A 245 21.33 -7.39 17.21
N VAL A 246 21.88 -6.27 16.73
CA VAL A 246 22.36 -6.14 15.35
C VAL A 246 23.50 -7.11 15.11
N ARG A 247 23.47 -7.75 13.94
CA ARG A 247 24.47 -8.74 13.53
C ARG A 247 24.74 -8.69 12.04
N ARG A 248 25.83 -9.28 11.60
CA ARG A 248 26.12 -9.41 10.16
C ARG A 248 25.18 -10.42 9.51
N ILE A 249 24.86 -10.20 8.24
CA ILE A 249 24.01 -11.14 7.46
C ILE A 249 24.64 -12.52 7.36
N ASP A 250 25.98 -12.60 7.34
CA ASP A 250 26.75 -13.84 7.25
C ASP A 250 27.09 -14.48 8.62
N ASP A 251 26.59 -13.94 9.73
CA ASP A 251 26.81 -14.49 11.07
C ASP A 251 25.78 -15.58 11.38
N SER A 252 26.23 -16.83 11.36
CA SER A 252 25.43 -18.02 11.70
C SER A 252 25.58 -18.46 13.16
N ASP A 253 26.58 -17.99 13.89
CA ASP A 253 27.02 -18.58 15.14
C ASP A 253 26.52 -17.86 16.39
N SER A 254 26.21 -16.58 16.27
CA SER A 254 25.71 -15.79 17.41
C SER A 254 24.31 -16.22 17.84
N PRO A 255 23.98 -16.16 19.14
CA PRO A 255 22.63 -16.47 19.63
C PRO A 255 21.60 -15.56 18.97
N VAL A 256 20.45 -16.14 18.64
CA VAL A 256 19.31 -15.37 18.11
C VAL A 256 18.57 -14.70 19.28
N TRP A 257 18.58 -13.39 19.30
CA TRP A 257 17.83 -12.57 20.23
C TRP A 257 16.56 -12.05 19.52
N GLY A 258 15.51 -11.79 20.26
CA GLY A 258 14.29 -11.23 19.72
C GLY A 258 13.12 -11.33 20.69
N LYS A 259 12.04 -10.62 20.37
CA LYS A 259 10.88 -10.47 21.21
C LYS A 259 9.76 -11.40 20.73
N ALA A 260 9.24 -12.23 21.64
CA ALA A 260 8.12 -13.13 21.34
C ALA A 260 6.96 -12.36 20.68
N GLY A 261 6.39 -12.94 19.61
CA GLY A 261 5.33 -12.35 18.82
C GLY A 261 5.80 -11.43 17.67
N PHE A 262 7.00 -10.87 17.72
CA PHE A 262 7.61 -10.12 16.63
C PHE A 262 8.60 -10.94 15.81
N GLN A 263 9.18 -11.94 16.42
CA GLN A 263 10.16 -12.83 15.81
C GLN A 263 9.49 -13.90 14.95
N ASP A 264 10.13 -14.25 13.82
CA ASP A 264 9.70 -15.37 12.99
C ASP A 264 9.68 -16.67 13.81
N PRO A 265 8.57 -17.41 13.89
CA PRO A 265 8.48 -18.66 14.65
C PRO A 265 9.50 -19.73 14.21
N LYS A 266 9.93 -19.69 12.96
CA LYS A 266 10.87 -20.63 12.36
C LYS A 266 12.32 -20.11 12.34
N ILE A 267 12.62 -19.02 13.00
CA ILE A 267 13.97 -18.42 12.98
C ILE A 267 15.04 -19.36 13.51
N ALA A 268 14.69 -20.24 14.43
CA ALA A 268 15.61 -21.29 14.94
C ALA A 268 16.00 -22.32 13.86
N THR A 269 15.17 -22.49 12.83
CA THR A 269 15.40 -23.45 11.74
C THR A 269 16.13 -22.83 10.56
N HIS A 270 15.76 -21.59 10.18
CA HIS A 270 16.27 -20.91 8.99
C HIS A 270 17.36 -19.89 9.30
N GLY A 271 17.56 -19.55 10.56
CA GLY A 271 18.42 -18.45 10.96
C GLY A 271 17.80 -17.06 10.71
N PRO A 272 18.44 -16.01 11.26
CA PRO A 272 18.07 -14.63 10.98
C PRO A 272 18.45 -14.24 9.54
N SER A 273 17.62 -13.42 8.93
CA SER A 273 17.76 -12.98 7.54
C SER A 273 17.03 -11.65 7.30
N VAL A 274 17.20 -11.03 6.15
CA VAL A 274 16.41 -9.88 5.72
C VAL A 274 14.91 -10.17 5.86
N ALA A 275 14.48 -11.37 5.45
CA ALA A 275 13.07 -11.76 5.52
C ALA A 275 12.53 -11.84 6.98
N THR A 276 13.38 -12.11 7.98
CA THR A 276 12.97 -12.11 9.40
C THR A 276 12.84 -10.70 9.97
N ASP A 277 13.65 -9.75 9.54
CA ASP A 277 13.46 -8.33 9.90
C ASP A 277 12.18 -7.78 9.30
N LEU A 278 11.88 -8.08 8.01
CA LEU A 278 10.66 -7.65 7.33
C LEU A 278 9.40 -8.29 7.94
N TYR A 279 9.49 -9.54 8.40
CA TYR A 279 8.45 -10.19 9.20
C TYR A 279 8.14 -9.36 10.46
N ALA A 280 9.17 -8.93 11.20
CA ALA A 280 9.00 -8.13 12.40
C ALA A 280 8.37 -6.75 12.12
N VAL A 281 8.68 -6.10 10.98
CA VAL A 281 8.00 -4.87 10.54
C VAL A 281 6.50 -5.10 10.41
N ALA A 282 6.09 -6.15 9.69
CA ALA A 282 4.66 -6.44 9.49
C ALA A 282 3.95 -6.75 10.82
N ARG A 283 4.59 -7.51 11.72
CA ARG A 283 4.03 -7.80 13.05
C ARG A 283 3.88 -6.53 13.89
N MET A 284 4.84 -5.62 13.84
CA MET A 284 4.76 -4.32 14.49
C MET A 284 3.59 -3.51 13.93
N MET A 285 3.47 -3.42 12.61
CA MET A 285 2.37 -2.71 11.96
C MET A 285 1.00 -3.29 12.36
N ALA A 286 0.88 -4.61 12.40
CA ALA A 286 -0.35 -5.30 12.80
C ALA A 286 -0.77 -4.96 14.23
N VAL A 287 0.15 -5.06 15.20
CA VAL A 287 -0.13 -4.76 16.62
C VAL A 287 -0.54 -3.31 16.83
N LEU A 288 0.01 -2.39 16.06
CA LEU A 288 -0.32 -0.96 16.16
C LEU A 288 -1.68 -0.61 15.54
N SER A 289 -2.21 -1.45 14.62
CA SER A 289 -3.37 -1.12 13.79
C SER A 289 -4.70 -1.71 14.26
N PHE A 290 -4.70 -2.90 14.89
CA PHE A 290 -5.92 -3.62 15.21
C PHE A 290 -5.74 -4.60 16.38
N PRO A 291 -6.87 -5.07 16.99
CA PRO A 291 -6.81 -6.07 18.06
C PRO A 291 -6.23 -7.38 17.52
N PHE A 292 -5.18 -7.84 18.18
CA PHE A 292 -4.53 -9.08 17.82
C PHE A 292 -4.52 -10.03 19.02
N PRO A 293 -5.68 -10.63 19.38
CA PRO A 293 -5.81 -11.47 20.55
C PRO A 293 -4.93 -12.70 20.43
N GLY A 294 -4.21 -12.99 21.51
CA GLY A 294 -3.23 -14.09 21.52
C GLY A 294 -2.06 -13.85 20.56
N PHE A 295 -1.62 -12.59 20.45
CA PHE A 295 -0.37 -12.24 19.78
C PHE A 295 0.77 -13.11 20.32
N SER A 296 0.98 -14.23 19.66
CA SER A 296 2.04 -15.18 19.94
C SER A 296 2.79 -15.46 18.64
N ALA A 297 3.97 -16.02 18.78
CA ALA A 297 4.79 -16.36 17.61
C ALA A 297 4.07 -17.24 16.58
N ASP A 298 3.15 -18.09 17.04
CA ASP A 298 2.50 -19.09 16.19
C ASP A 298 1.21 -18.61 15.51
N LYS A 299 0.65 -17.46 15.91
CA LYS A 299 -0.57 -16.96 15.29
C LYS A 299 -0.29 -16.18 14.01
N PRO A 300 -0.95 -16.56 12.89
CA PRO A 300 -0.90 -15.79 11.65
C PRO A 300 -1.61 -14.43 11.80
N ILE A 301 -1.49 -13.56 10.79
CA ILE A 301 -2.34 -12.37 10.67
C ILE A 301 -3.81 -12.83 10.59
N PRO A 302 -4.73 -12.21 11.37
CA PRO A 302 -6.16 -12.56 11.35
C PRO A 302 -6.78 -12.38 9.96
N ASP A 303 -7.85 -13.12 9.70
CA ASP A 303 -8.60 -12.96 8.47
C ASP A 303 -9.49 -11.68 8.51
N PRO A 304 -9.86 -11.13 7.33
CA PRO A 304 -10.73 -9.95 7.24
C PRO A 304 -12.09 -10.10 7.93
N ASP A 305 -12.61 -11.32 8.03
CA ASP A 305 -13.88 -11.60 8.72
C ASP A 305 -13.77 -11.44 10.26
N GLU A 306 -12.56 -11.53 10.80
CA GLU A 306 -12.30 -11.37 12.22
C GLU A 306 -11.97 -9.91 12.60
N VAL A 307 -11.50 -9.11 11.64
CA VAL A 307 -11.04 -7.73 11.87
C VAL A 307 -11.55 -6.80 10.78
N GLU A 308 -12.55 -5.98 11.11
CA GLU A 308 -13.20 -5.04 10.16
C GLU A 308 -12.21 -4.14 9.42
N LEU A 309 -11.13 -3.70 10.10
CA LEU A 309 -10.09 -2.87 9.48
C LEU A 309 -9.42 -3.59 8.30
N LEU A 310 -9.17 -4.90 8.41
CA LEU A 310 -8.56 -5.69 7.35
C LEU A 310 -9.52 -5.89 6.17
N ALA A 311 -10.82 -6.02 6.44
CA ALA A 311 -11.86 -6.03 5.40
C ALA A 311 -11.95 -4.69 4.67
N ARG A 312 -11.78 -3.57 5.39
CA ARG A 312 -11.78 -2.21 4.83
C ARG A 312 -10.54 -1.90 4.00
N HIS A 313 -9.39 -2.47 4.36
CA HIS A 313 -8.10 -2.25 3.72
C HIS A 313 -7.46 -3.56 3.23
N PRO A 314 -8.00 -4.22 2.19
CA PRO A 314 -7.55 -5.54 1.74
C PRO A 314 -6.11 -5.54 1.23
N SER A 315 -5.63 -4.45 0.67
CA SER A 315 -4.23 -4.33 0.22
C SER A 315 -3.26 -4.27 1.40
N PHE A 316 -3.66 -3.64 2.51
CA PHE A 316 -2.89 -3.65 3.76
C PHE A 316 -2.83 -5.07 4.34
N HIS A 317 -3.97 -5.78 4.36
CA HIS A 317 -4.01 -7.19 4.76
C HIS A 317 -3.09 -8.07 3.90
N GLY A 318 -3.15 -7.93 2.57
CA GLY A 318 -2.29 -8.65 1.64
C GLY A 318 -0.80 -8.40 1.89
N LEU A 319 -0.41 -7.14 2.16
CA LEU A 319 0.97 -6.79 2.50
C LEU A 319 1.43 -7.47 3.80
N LEU A 320 0.60 -7.43 4.86
CA LEU A 320 0.92 -8.08 6.13
C LEU A 320 1.05 -9.61 5.96
N ARG A 321 0.13 -10.24 5.21
CA ARG A 321 0.17 -11.68 4.92
C ARG A 321 1.43 -12.08 4.14
N ARG A 322 1.79 -11.31 3.10
CA ARG A 322 3.02 -11.57 2.33
C ARG A 322 4.24 -11.48 3.23
N ALA A 323 4.38 -10.40 4.00
CA ALA A 323 5.54 -10.18 4.88
C ALA A 323 5.67 -11.24 6.00
N THR A 324 4.53 -11.82 6.43
CA THR A 324 4.49 -12.83 7.48
C THR A 324 4.27 -14.27 6.95
N ASN A 325 4.48 -14.50 5.65
CA ASN A 325 4.33 -15.83 5.07
C ASN A 325 5.20 -16.85 5.81
N PRO A 326 4.66 -18.06 6.12
CA PRO A 326 5.43 -19.14 6.78
C PRO A 326 6.68 -19.57 6.01
N ASP A 327 6.69 -19.40 4.68
CA ASP A 327 7.85 -19.62 3.83
C ASP A 327 8.60 -18.30 3.60
N PRO A 328 9.84 -18.14 4.10
CA PRO A 328 10.62 -16.95 3.94
C PRO A 328 10.87 -16.55 2.48
N GLN A 329 10.90 -17.52 1.55
CA GLN A 329 11.13 -17.27 0.11
C GLN A 329 9.93 -16.60 -0.56
N ARG A 330 8.73 -16.69 0.04
CA ARG A 330 7.51 -16.03 -0.45
C ARG A 330 7.31 -14.64 0.16
N ARG A 331 8.15 -14.23 1.10
CA ARG A 331 8.14 -12.89 1.68
C ARG A 331 8.73 -11.87 0.71
N PHE A 332 8.85 -10.64 1.15
CA PHE A 332 9.58 -9.60 0.43
C PHE A 332 11.08 -9.94 0.39
N ALA A 333 11.69 -9.74 -0.79
CA ALA A 333 13.10 -10.05 -0.99
C ALA A 333 14.03 -9.01 -0.33
N SER A 334 13.59 -7.75 -0.22
CA SER A 334 14.34 -6.65 0.34
C SER A 334 13.43 -5.64 1.03
N ALA A 335 14.03 -4.76 1.85
CA ALA A 335 13.32 -3.62 2.41
C ALA A 335 12.80 -2.67 1.31
N ALA A 336 13.52 -2.52 0.21
CA ALA A 336 13.08 -1.72 -0.94
C ALA A 336 11.84 -2.32 -1.62
N ASP A 337 11.78 -3.65 -1.83
CA ASP A 337 10.61 -4.33 -2.37
C ASP A 337 9.37 -4.13 -1.48
N MET A 338 9.51 -4.27 -0.16
CA MET A 338 8.42 -4.01 0.77
C MET A 338 8.01 -2.54 0.81
N THR A 339 8.97 -1.61 0.69
CA THR A 339 8.71 -0.16 0.63
C THR A 339 7.84 0.20 -0.56
N GLU A 340 8.16 -0.26 -1.77
CA GLU A 340 7.36 0.00 -2.97
C GLU A 340 5.90 -0.43 -2.79
N GLN A 341 5.69 -1.64 -2.24
CA GLN A 341 4.34 -2.16 -2.03
C GLN A 341 3.61 -1.41 -0.89
N LEU A 342 4.30 -1.06 0.18
CA LEU A 342 3.71 -0.30 1.29
C LEU A 342 3.35 1.13 0.86
N GLU A 343 4.14 1.76 0.00
CA GLU A 343 3.78 3.05 -0.59
C GLU A 343 2.49 2.98 -1.43
N GLY A 344 2.33 1.92 -2.23
CA GLY A 344 1.11 1.67 -2.99
C GLY A 344 -0.12 1.53 -2.07
N VAL A 345 0.03 0.73 -1.01
CA VAL A 345 -1.00 0.57 0.03
C VAL A 345 -1.33 1.90 0.72
N LEU A 346 -0.32 2.69 1.08
CA LEU A 346 -0.53 3.99 1.71
C LEU A 346 -1.28 4.98 0.79
N ARG A 347 -0.97 4.98 -0.52
CA ARG A 347 -1.71 5.80 -1.51
C ARG A 347 -3.19 5.41 -1.55
N GLU A 348 -3.49 4.11 -1.54
CA GLU A 348 -4.87 3.60 -1.51
C GLU A 348 -5.61 4.02 -0.23
N VAL A 349 -5.00 3.81 0.93
CA VAL A 349 -5.57 4.21 2.22
C VAL A 349 -5.86 5.70 2.25
N ARG A 350 -4.92 6.53 1.82
CA ARG A 350 -5.10 7.99 1.79
C ARG A 350 -6.12 8.45 0.76
N ALA A 351 -6.17 7.83 -0.41
CA ALA A 351 -7.19 8.14 -1.41
C ALA A 351 -8.59 7.87 -0.86
N GLN A 352 -8.76 6.78 -0.12
CA GLN A 352 -10.02 6.45 0.53
C GLN A 352 -10.37 7.44 1.64
N GLN A 353 -9.40 7.86 2.46
CA GLN A 353 -9.63 8.78 3.58
C GLN A 353 -9.85 10.23 3.13
N GLU A 354 -9.07 10.72 2.17
CA GLU A 354 -9.08 12.11 1.74
C GLU A 354 -10.04 12.38 0.56
N GLY A 355 -10.58 11.34 -0.07
CA GLY A 355 -11.49 11.46 -1.22
C GLY A 355 -10.83 12.09 -2.46
N ARG A 356 -9.50 12.01 -2.60
CA ARG A 356 -8.73 12.50 -3.74
C ARG A 356 -7.65 11.51 -4.16
N PRO A 357 -7.28 11.45 -5.45
CA PRO A 357 -6.30 10.52 -5.93
C PRO A 357 -4.87 10.84 -5.45
N PHE A 358 -4.05 9.80 -5.36
CA PHE A 358 -2.62 9.83 -5.07
C PHE A 358 -1.86 9.03 -6.14
N PRO A 359 -1.84 9.52 -7.40
CA PRO A 359 -1.22 8.79 -8.50
C PRO A 359 0.29 8.64 -8.32
N ALA A 360 0.84 7.55 -8.83
CA ALA A 360 2.28 7.35 -8.98
C ALA A 360 2.57 6.41 -10.14
N ALA A 361 3.68 6.66 -10.83
CA ALA A 361 4.16 5.71 -11.82
C ALA A 361 4.57 4.40 -11.12
N SER A 362 4.06 3.28 -11.64
CA SER A 362 4.51 1.96 -11.20
C SER A 362 5.92 1.69 -11.71
N THR A 363 6.75 1.04 -10.91
CA THR A 363 8.05 0.51 -11.32
C THR A 363 7.93 -0.93 -11.86
N ARG A 364 6.77 -1.56 -11.66
CA ARG A 364 6.51 -2.96 -12.01
C ARG A 364 5.68 -3.10 -13.29
N PHE A 365 4.77 -2.16 -13.55
CA PHE A 365 3.86 -2.19 -14.68
C PHE A 365 3.97 -0.95 -15.55
N SER A 366 3.77 -1.13 -16.85
CA SER A 366 3.65 -0.02 -17.79
C SER A 366 2.39 0.81 -17.52
N PRO A 367 2.34 2.08 -17.95
CA PRO A 367 1.11 2.84 -17.97
C PRO A 367 0.02 2.15 -18.82
N GLU A 368 -1.24 2.50 -18.56
CA GLU A 368 -2.36 2.09 -19.41
C GLU A 368 -2.24 2.75 -20.79
N LEU A 369 -2.04 1.95 -21.83
CA LEU A 369 -1.88 2.45 -23.21
C LEU A 369 -3.20 2.49 -23.96
N ARG A 370 -4.16 1.62 -23.64
CA ARG A 370 -5.47 1.49 -24.28
C ARG A 370 -6.57 1.46 -23.24
N VAL A 371 -7.63 2.22 -23.42
CA VAL A 371 -8.78 2.25 -22.54
C VAL A 371 -9.85 1.30 -23.01
N VAL A 372 -10.33 0.47 -22.09
CA VAL A 372 -11.38 -0.53 -22.34
C VAL A 372 -12.75 0.06 -22.03
N GLY A 373 -13.74 -0.30 -22.85
CA GLY A 373 -15.13 0.03 -22.57
C GLY A 373 -15.52 1.49 -22.83
N ALA A 374 -14.66 2.27 -23.48
CA ALA A 374 -14.90 3.69 -23.77
C ALA A 374 -15.71 3.92 -25.06
N ASP A 375 -16.33 2.90 -25.64
CA ASP A 375 -17.15 3.06 -26.84
C ASP A 375 -18.56 3.55 -26.48
N PRO A 376 -18.95 4.78 -26.85
CA PRO A 376 -20.27 5.33 -26.55
C PRO A 376 -21.40 4.56 -27.21
N THR A 377 -21.17 3.84 -28.29
CA THR A 377 -22.21 3.12 -29.04
C THR A 377 -22.69 1.88 -28.29
N THR A 378 -21.81 1.24 -27.54
CA THR A 378 -22.10 0.02 -26.79
C THR A 378 -22.24 0.27 -25.28
N PHE A 379 -21.79 1.42 -24.77
CA PHE A 379 -21.87 1.77 -23.35
C PHE A 379 -23.33 2.05 -22.95
N PRO A 380 -23.81 1.66 -21.76
CA PRO A 380 -23.15 0.86 -20.72
C PRO A 380 -23.43 -0.65 -20.81
N THR A 381 -24.34 -1.08 -21.67
CA THR A 381 -24.91 -2.44 -21.71
C THR A 381 -24.13 -3.43 -22.57
N GLY A 382 -23.40 -2.95 -23.57
CA GLY A 382 -22.57 -3.81 -24.41
C GLY A 382 -21.32 -4.27 -23.65
N GLU A 383 -21.06 -5.56 -23.65
CA GLU A 383 -19.84 -6.11 -23.06
C GLU A 383 -18.63 -5.77 -23.92
N PRO A 384 -17.51 -5.30 -23.33
CA PRO A 384 -16.27 -5.19 -24.06
C PRO A 384 -15.79 -6.56 -24.52
N ASP A 385 -15.15 -6.61 -25.69
CA ASP A 385 -14.44 -7.82 -26.13
C ASP A 385 -13.37 -8.18 -25.09
N ILE A 386 -13.50 -9.37 -24.49
CA ILE A 386 -12.65 -9.79 -23.38
C ILE A 386 -11.19 -9.96 -23.81
N ALA A 387 -10.93 -10.43 -25.02
CA ALA A 387 -9.57 -10.57 -25.52
C ALA A 387 -8.91 -9.21 -25.73
N ALA A 388 -9.64 -8.26 -26.34
CA ALA A 388 -9.15 -6.89 -26.49
C ALA A 388 -8.96 -6.19 -25.12
N ALA A 389 -9.84 -6.46 -24.18
CA ALA A 389 -9.75 -5.93 -22.81
C ALA A 389 -8.53 -6.50 -22.06
N ALA A 390 -8.29 -7.80 -22.18
CA ALA A 390 -7.13 -8.46 -21.60
C ALA A 390 -5.82 -7.88 -22.17
N LEU A 391 -5.72 -7.73 -23.47
CA LEU A 391 -4.53 -7.19 -24.14
C LEU A 391 -4.30 -5.69 -23.88
N ALA A 392 -5.31 -4.99 -23.37
CA ALA A 392 -5.20 -3.59 -22.98
C ALA A 392 -4.68 -3.41 -21.54
N LEU A 393 -4.65 -4.48 -20.73
CA LEU A 393 -4.09 -4.43 -19.38
C LEU A 393 -2.61 -4.02 -19.39
N PRO A 394 -2.13 -3.25 -18.40
CA PRO A 394 -0.73 -2.90 -18.27
C PRO A 394 0.18 -4.12 -18.35
N GLY A 395 1.30 -4.00 -19.02
CA GLY A 395 2.29 -5.08 -19.10
C GLY A 395 3.37 -4.94 -18.02
N PRO A 396 4.03 -6.05 -17.62
CA PRO A 396 5.22 -5.96 -16.79
C PRO A 396 6.28 -5.07 -17.43
N GLN A 397 6.95 -4.25 -16.63
CA GLN A 397 8.12 -3.48 -17.07
C GLN A 397 9.34 -4.40 -17.15
N VAL A 398 10.23 -4.09 -18.10
CA VAL A 398 11.50 -4.81 -18.29
C VAL A 398 12.45 -4.42 -17.16
N ASP A 399 13.13 -5.41 -16.58
CA ASP A 399 14.20 -5.14 -15.63
C ASP A 399 15.34 -4.36 -16.31
N PRO A 400 15.65 -3.14 -15.87
CA PRO A 400 16.73 -2.33 -16.48
C PRO A 400 18.11 -2.97 -16.35
N ALA A 401 18.29 -3.94 -15.45
CA ALA A 401 19.53 -4.69 -15.30
C ALA A 401 19.67 -5.87 -16.28
N ASP A 402 18.57 -6.20 -17.01
CA ASP A 402 18.63 -7.28 -18.02
C ASP A 402 19.61 -6.93 -19.15
N PRO A 403 20.45 -7.88 -19.62
CA PRO A 403 21.42 -7.63 -20.69
C PRO A 403 20.78 -7.17 -22.01
N HIS A 404 19.49 -7.50 -22.24
CA HIS A 404 18.76 -7.11 -23.44
C HIS A 404 17.80 -5.92 -23.22
N ALA A 405 17.83 -5.24 -22.06
CA ALA A 405 16.91 -4.14 -21.77
C ALA A 405 16.91 -3.05 -22.86
N GLY A 406 18.11 -2.69 -23.38
CA GLY A 406 18.23 -1.72 -24.46
C GLY A 406 17.59 -2.18 -25.79
N LEU A 407 17.70 -3.47 -26.14
CA LEU A 407 17.03 -4.05 -27.30
C LEU A 407 15.51 -4.03 -27.11
N LEU A 408 15.03 -4.45 -25.94
CA LEU A 408 13.61 -4.49 -25.61
C LEU A 408 12.95 -3.11 -25.62
N ALA A 409 13.69 -2.07 -25.23
CA ALA A 409 13.22 -0.68 -25.31
C ALA A 409 13.15 -0.15 -26.77
N ALA A 410 13.98 -0.68 -27.66
CA ALA A 410 14.06 -0.22 -29.05
C ALA A 410 13.18 -1.04 -30.01
N ILE A 411 12.68 -2.22 -29.59
CA ILE A 411 11.93 -3.12 -30.47
C ILE A 411 10.55 -2.54 -30.80
N SER A 412 10.06 -2.83 -32.01
CA SER A 412 8.73 -2.43 -32.46
C SER A 412 7.61 -2.92 -31.54
N ALA A 413 6.48 -2.19 -31.52
CA ALA A 413 5.24 -2.64 -30.87
C ALA A 413 4.52 -3.75 -31.65
N ASP A 414 4.97 -4.09 -32.87
CA ASP A 414 4.39 -5.18 -33.66
C ASP A 414 4.80 -6.53 -33.08
N SER A 415 3.81 -7.35 -32.72
CA SER A 415 4.01 -8.62 -32.05
C SER A 415 4.69 -9.67 -32.94
N ARG A 416 4.44 -9.65 -34.25
CA ARG A 416 5.09 -10.58 -35.22
C ARG A 416 6.56 -10.25 -35.37
N GLU A 417 6.87 -8.95 -35.49
CA GLU A 417 8.25 -8.51 -35.62
C GLU A 417 9.00 -8.77 -34.30
N THR A 418 8.38 -8.49 -33.18
CA THR A 418 8.92 -8.78 -31.83
C THR A 418 9.26 -10.26 -31.66
N GLU A 419 8.33 -11.15 -31.98
CA GLU A 419 8.57 -12.59 -31.93
C GLU A 419 9.73 -13.00 -32.85
N ARG A 420 9.70 -12.57 -34.13
CA ARG A 420 10.73 -12.90 -35.11
C ARG A 420 12.13 -12.47 -34.65
N VAL A 421 12.29 -11.27 -34.13
CA VAL A 421 13.58 -10.73 -33.72
C VAL A 421 14.09 -11.43 -32.45
N LEU A 422 13.23 -11.59 -31.45
CA LEU A 422 13.65 -12.12 -30.15
C LEU A 422 13.89 -13.63 -30.16
N THR A 423 13.16 -14.39 -30.98
CA THR A 423 13.39 -15.84 -31.15
C THR A 423 14.68 -16.15 -31.91
N ALA A 424 15.23 -15.20 -32.66
CA ALA A 424 16.50 -15.34 -33.35
C ALA A 424 17.74 -15.09 -32.45
N LEU A 425 17.55 -14.67 -31.20
CA LEU A 425 18.65 -14.45 -30.28
C LEU A 425 19.35 -15.76 -29.93
N ALA A 426 20.67 -15.77 -29.94
CA ALA A 426 21.47 -16.94 -29.57
C ALA A 426 21.44 -17.24 -28.07
N ASP A 427 21.33 -16.18 -27.24
CA ASP A 427 21.28 -16.27 -25.79
C ASP A 427 20.13 -15.40 -25.23
N PRO A 428 18.89 -15.93 -25.24
CA PRO A 428 17.73 -15.18 -24.80
C PRO A 428 17.70 -15.05 -23.27
N SER A 429 17.60 -13.82 -22.77
CA SER A 429 17.41 -13.53 -21.36
C SER A 429 15.97 -13.84 -20.89
N LEU A 430 15.73 -13.79 -19.58
CA LEU A 430 14.39 -13.95 -19.02
C LEU A 430 13.41 -12.93 -19.60
N GLU A 431 13.80 -11.66 -19.67
CA GLU A 431 12.96 -10.57 -20.19
C GLU A 431 12.60 -10.77 -21.68
N THR A 432 13.57 -11.21 -22.50
CA THR A 432 13.29 -11.51 -23.92
C THR A 432 12.31 -12.67 -24.08
N ARG A 433 12.42 -13.71 -23.25
CA ARG A 433 11.50 -14.86 -23.27
C ARG A 433 10.09 -14.49 -22.80
N LEU A 434 9.96 -13.67 -21.73
CA LEU A 434 8.69 -13.11 -21.29
C LEU A 434 8.03 -12.26 -22.39
N ARG A 435 8.83 -11.46 -23.10
CA ARG A 435 8.33 -10.63 -24.20
C ARG A 435 7.89 -11.47 -25.41
N VAL A 436 8.59 -12.57 -25.73
CA VAL A 436 8.16 -13.54 -26.76
C VAL A 436 6.84 -14.19 -26.36
N ALA A 437 6.72 -14.68 -25.13
CA ALA A 437 5.49 -15.29 -24.62
C ALA A 437 4.31 -14.30 -24.73
N ARG A 438 4.51 -13.02 -24.38
CA ARG A 438 3.49 -11.99 -24.54
C ARG A 438 3.12 -11.78 -26.03
N ALA A 439 4.09 -11.68 -26.92
CA ALA A 439 3.84 -11.52 -28.35
C ALA A 439 3.03 -12.69 -28.93
N ARG A 440 3.32 -13.91 -28.49
CA ARG A 440 2.57 -15.13 -28.88
C ARG A 440 1.14 -15.13 -28.36
N ILE A 441 0.90 -14.63 -27.14
CA ILE A 441 -0.46 -14.42 -26.62
C ILE A 441 -1.21 -13.42 -27.50
N GLU A 442 -0.60 -12.31 -27.87
CA GLU A 442 -1.18 -11.26 -28.70
C GLU A 442 -1.50 -11.78 -30.13
N LEU A 443 -0.75 -12.75 -30.62
CA LEU A 443 -0.95 -13.42 -31.93
C LEU A 443 -1.88 -14.63 -31.84
N GLY A 444 -2.33 -15.03 -30.66
CA GLY A 444 -3.18 -16.21 -30.46
C GLY A 444 -2.46 -17.55 -30.70
N GLN A 445 -1.13 -17.58 -30.53
CA GLN A 445 -0.33 -18.77 -30.80
C GLN A 445 -0.36 -19.74 -29.61
N PRO A 446 -0.56 -21.05 -29.82
CA PRO A 446 -0.64 -22.04 -28.72
C PRO A 446 0.70 -22.25 -27.99
N GLU A 447 1.83 -21.99 -28.63
CA GLU A 447 3.18 -22.12 -28.10
C GLU A 447 3.41 -21.24 -26.87
N ALA A 448 2.66 -20.17 -26.73
CA ALA A 448 2.70 -19.31 -25.52
C ALA A 448 2.48 -20.11 -24.22
N GLY A 449 1.69 -21.19 -24.27
CA GLY A 449 1.46 -22.06 -23.11
C GLY A 449 2.70 -22.82 -22.67
N SER A 450 3.36 -23.50 -23.58
CA SER A 450 4.58 -24.27 -23.32
C SER A 450 5.74 -23.36 -22.87
N ASP A 451 5.83 -22.14 -23.44
CA ASP A 451 6.85 -21.18 -23.02
C ASP A 451 6.66 -20.76 -21.56
N LEU A 452 5.42 -20.44 -21.17
CA LEU A 452 5.10 -20.04 -19.80
C LEU A 452 5.29 -21.19 -18.80
N ASP A 453 5.02 -22.44 -19.22
CA ASP A 453 5.26 -23.62 -18.38
C ASP A 453 6.76 -23.85 -18.17
N ALA A 454 7.58 -23.69 -19.21
CA ALA A 454 9.03 -23.76 -19.08
C ALA A 454 9.59 -22.64 -18.18
N LEU A 455 9.09 -21.42 -18.32
CA LEU A 455 9.48 -20.29 -17.46
C LEU A 455 9.09 -20.49 -16.00
N ALA A 456 7.90 -21.04 -15.74
CA ALA A 456 7.45 -21.32 -14.37
C ALA A 456 8.27 -22.43 -13.70
N GLN A 457 8.77 -23.42 -14.44
CA GLN A 457 9.68 -24.45 -13.92
C GLN A 457 11.06 -23.88 -13.58
N GLU A 458 11.56 -22.98 -14.41
CA GLU A 458 12.87 -22.35 -14.23
C GLU A 458 12.86 -21.28 -13.13
N LYS A 459 11.79 -20.50 -13.04
CA LYS A 459 11.60 -19.39 -12.09
C LYS A 459 10.28 -19.55 -11.33
N PRO A 460 10.18 -20.50 -10.39
CA PRO A 460 8.97 -20.70 -9.61
C PRO A 460 8.62 -19.43 -8.81
N GLY A 461 7.37 -18.98 -8.90
CA GLY A 461 6.88 -17.82 -8.16
C GLY A 461 7.23 -16.45 -8.77
N ASP A 462 7.73 -16.41 -10.00
CA ASP A 462 7.88 -15.14 -10.74
C ASP A 462 6.49 -14.60 -11.13
N TRP A 463 6.06 -13.52 -10.50
CA TRP A 463 4.76 -12.90 -10.71
C TRP A 463 4.50 -12.49 -12.18
N ARG A 464 5.54 -12.25 -12.97
CA ARG A 464 5.41 -11.90 -14.39
C ARG A 464 4.92 -13.10 -15.24
N VAL A 465 5.34 -14.29 -14.85
CA VAL A 465 4.85 -15.54 -15.47
C VAL A 465 3.38 -15.74 -15.13
N ASP A 466 3.00 -15.56 -13.86
CA ASP A 466 1.61 -15.67 -13.41
C ASP A 466 0.75 -14.60 -14.10
N TRP A 467 1.25 -13.38 -14.25
CA TRP A 467 0.57 -12.32 -15.01
C TRP A 467 0.29 -12.72 -16.45
N LEU A 468 1.29 -13.24 -17.16
CA LEU A 468 1.13 -13.67 -18.55
C LEU A 468 0.23 -14.91 -18.69
N ARG A 469 0.23 -15.82 -17.73
CA ARG A 469 -0.73 -16.94 -17.67
C ARG A 469 -2.15 -16.44 -17.49
N GLY A 470 -2.36 -15.51 -16.59
CA GLY A 470 -3.65 -14.84 -16.38
C GLY A 470 -4.12 -14.12 -17.64
N LEU A 471 -3.23 -13.39 -18.32
CA LEU A 471 -3.51 -12.71 -19.57
C LEU A 471 -3.92 -13.70 -20.66
N ARG A 472 -3.16 -14.80 -20.85
CA ARG A 472 -3.47 -15.85 -21.82
C ARG A 472 -4.83 -16.49 -21.57
N SER A 473 -5.11 -16.83 -20.31
CA SER A 473 -6.39 -17.43 -19.93
C SER A 473 -7.55 -16.48 -20.25
N LEU A 474 -7.39 -15.19 -19.92
CA LEU A 474 -8.44 -14.20 -20.17
C LEU A 474 -8.66 -13.95 -21.68
N VAL A 475 -7.60 -13.93 -22.49
CA VAL A 475 -7.69 -13.85 -23.96
C VAL A 475 -8.47 -15.03 -24.54
N ASN A 476 -8.30 -16.23 -23.97
CA ASN A 476 -9.04 -17.43 -24.37
C ASN A 476 -10.48 -17.48 -23.81
N GLY A 477 -10.87 -16.53 -22.96
CA GLY A 477 -12.18 -16.50 -22.30
C GLY A 477 -12.27 -17.34 -21.03
N ASP A 478 -11.16 -17.91 -20.54
CA ASP A 478 -11.09 -18.75 -19.35
C ASP A 478 -10.92 -17.88 -18.09
N VAL A 479 -12.04 -17.35 -17.59
CA VAL A 479 -12.02 -16.33 -16.51
C VAL A 479 -11.54 -16.90 -15.17
N GLU A 480 -11.94 -18.11 -14.78
CA GLU A 480 -11.56 -18.70 -13.49
C GLU A 480 -10.06 -19.01 -13.37
N PRO A 481 -9.39 -19.59 -14.39
CA PRO A 481 -7.92 -19.68 -14.38
C PRO A 481 -7.25 -18.30 -14.34
N ALA A 482 -7.73 -17.32 -15.13
CA ALA A 482 -7.20 -15.96 -15.13
C ALA A 482 -7.28 -15.33 -13.73
N ARG A 483 -8.42 -15.46 -13.05
CA ARG A 483 -8.64 -14.93 -11.71
C ARG A 483 -7.66 -15.52 -10.70
N ARG A 484 -7.38 -16.82 -10.75
CA ARG A 484 -6.40 -17.48 -9.87
C ARG A 484 -4.98 -16.92 -10.08
N GLU A 485 -4.55 -16.78 -11.32
CA GLU A 485 -3.24 -16.26 -11.66
C GLU A 485 -3.09 -14.78 -11.24
N PHE A 486 -4.09 -13.95 -11.56
CA PHE A 486 -4.06 -12.53 -11.13
C PHE A 486 -4.16 -12.36 -9.60
N THR A 487 -4.80 -13.30 -8.88
CA THR A 487 -4.78 -13.32 -7.42
C THR A 487 -3.37 -13.61 -6.90
N ALA A 488 -2.66 -14.56 -7.50
CA ALA A 488 -1.26 -14.83 -7.15
C ALA A 488 -0.37 -13.58 -7.38
N VAL A 489 -0.61 -12.84 -8.47
CA VAL A 489 0.09 -11.57 -8.72
C VAL A 489 -0.27 -10.52 -7.66
N LEU A 490 -1.54 -10.41 -7.27
CA LEU A 490 -1.96 -9.47 -6.21
C LEU A 490 -1.36 -9.84 -4.84
N ASP A 491 -1.28 -11.14 -4.53
CA ASP A 491 -0.62 -11.63 -3.30
C ASP A 491 0.89 -11.30 -3.32
N ALA A 492 1.52 -11.35 -4.49
CA ALA A 492 2.91 -10.93 -4.68
C ALA A 492 3.09 -9.40 -4.68
N LEU A 493 2.12 -8.63 -5.19
CA LEU A 493 2.22 -7.19 -5.41
C LEU A 493 0.97 -6.46 -4.87
N PRO A 494 0.72 -6.46 -3.55
CA PRO A 494 -0.51 -5.94 -2.96
C PRO A 494 -0.68 -4.42 -3.11
N GLY A 495 0.40 -3.67 -3.32
CA GLY A 495 0.38 -2.22 -3.55
C GLY A 495 0.09 -1.81 -5.00
N GLU A 496 0.11 -2.74 -5.96
CA GLU A 496 -0.04 -2.42 -7.39
C GLU A 496 -1.50 -2.32 -7.83
N ALA A 497 -1.77 -1.37 -8.74
CA ALA A 497 -3.11 -1.15 -9.31
C ALA A 497 -3.46 -2.17 -10.42
N ALA A 498 -2.48 -2.60 -11.21
CA ALA A 498 -2.69 -3.46 -12.37
C ALA A 498 -3.36 -4.81 -12.03
N PRO A 499 -2.94 -5.59 -11.01
CA PRO A 499 -3.61 -6.84 -10.67
C PRO A 499 -5.04 -6.61 -10.14
N LYS A 500 -5.31 -5.50 -9.45
CA LYS A 500 -6.66 -5.12 -9.02
C LYS A 500 -7.57 -4.81 -10.19
N LEU A 501 -7.05 -4.10 -11.21
CA LEU A 501 -7.76 -3.82 -12.45
C LEU A 501 -8.10 -5.12 -13.20
N ALA A 502 -7.15 -6.05 -13.31
CA ALA A 502 -7.35 -7.35 -13.96
C ALA A 502 -8.40 -8.20 -13.23
N LEU A 503 -8.36 -8.24 -11.90
CA LEU A 503 -9.34 -8.95 -11.09
C LEU A 503 -10.74 -8.32 -11.17
N ALA A 504 -10.83 -6.99 -11.23
CA ALA A 504 -12.10 -6.29 -11.45
C ALA A 504 -12.69 -6.62 -12.83
N LEU A 505 -11.86 -6.75 -13.87
CA LEU A 505 -12.27 -7.18 -15.21
C LEU A 505 -12.80 -8.64 -15.19
N CYS A 506 -12.12 -9.55 -14.50
CA CYS A 506 -12.60 -10.92 -14.30
C CYS A 506 -13.96 -10.94 -13.60
N ALA A 507 -14.12 -10.18 -12.51
CA ALA A 507 -15.36 -10.11 -11.76
C ALA A 507 -16.51 -9.52 -12.60
N ALA A 508 -16.23 -8.50 -13.42
CA ALA A 508 -17.22 -7.94 -14.34
C ALA A 508 -17.67 -8.98 -15.38
N ARG A 509 -16.76 -9.78 -15.91
CA ARG A 509 -17.07 -10.83 -16.86
C ARG A 509 -17.90 -11.97 -16.28
N ASP A 510 -17.68 -12.30 -15.00
CA ASP A 510 -18.46 -13.29 -14.25
C ASP A 510 -19.82 -12.75 -13.79
N GLY A 511 -20.17 -11.51 -14.10
CA GLY A 511 -21.40 -10.86 -13.66
C GLY A 511 -21.42 -10.46 -12.18
N ALA A 512 -20.30 -10.58 -11.46
CA ALA A 512 -20.13 -10.21 -10.06
C ALA A 512 -19.99 -8.68 -9.92
N SER A 513 -21.06 -7.93 -10.26
CA SER A 513 -21.03 -6.47 -10.42
C SER A 513 -20.61 -5.72 -9.15
N GLU A 514 -20.96 -6.18 -7.94
CA GLU A 514 -20.53 -5.56 -6.69
C GLU A 514 -19.01 -5.69 -6.49
N THR A 515 -18.45 -6.87 -6.76
CA THR A 515 -17.01 -7.12 -6.64
C THR A 515 -16.22 -6.33 -7.69
N ALA A 516 -16.74 -6.30 -8.93
CA ALA A 516 -16.18 -5.49 -10.00
C ALA A 516 -16.18 -4.00 -9.64
N ALA A 517 -17.31 -3.47 -9.13
CA ALA A 517 -17.45 -2.08 -8.72
C ALA A 517 -16.44 -1.72 -7.61
N ARG A 518 -16.27 -2.58 -6.60
CA ARG A 518 -15.27 -2.34 -5.54
C ARG A 518 -13.84 -2.32 -6.11
N GLY A 519 -13.48 -3.29 -6.94
CA GLY A 519 -12.14 -3.38 -7.54
C GLY A 519 -11.82 -2.17 -8.41
N TYR A 520 -12.72 -1.82 -9.34
CA TYR A 520 -12.55 -0.63 -10.17
C TYR A 520 -12.53 0.68 -9.36
N ALA A 521 -13.37 0.80 -8.31
CA ALA A 521 -13.39 1.97 -7.45
C ALA A 521 -12.06 2.15 -6.73
N THR A 522 -11.47 1.08 -6.19
CA THR A 522 -10.16 1.13 -5.54
C THR A 522 -9.09 1.65 -6.48
N VAL A 523 -9.01 1.12 -7.71
CA VAL A 523 -8.04 1.57 -8.71
C VAL A 523 -8.28 3.04 -9.08
N TRP A 524 -9.53 3.41 -9.43
CA TRP A 524 -9.88 4.75 -9.89
C TRP A 524 -9.69 5.84 -8.82
N GLN A 525 -10.07 5.54 -7.59
CA GLN A 525 -9.90 6.46 -6.47
C GLN A 525 -8.43 6.70 -6.15
N THR A 526 -7.59 5.68 -6.33
CA THR A 526 -6.16 5.79 -6.05
C THR A 526 -5.41 6.49 -7.17
N ASP A 527 -5.67 6.11 -8.43
CA ASP A 527 -4.94 6.63 -9.59
C ASP A 527 -5.85 6.79 -10.81
N GLN A 528 -6.13 8.04 -11.17
CA GLN A 528 -6.97 8.38 -12.30
C GLN A 528 -6.25 8.30 -13.67
N SER A 529 -5.04 7.82 -13.72
CA SER A 529 -4.39 7.45 -14.98
C SER A 529 -4.96 6.15 -15.57
N TYR A 530 -5.59 5.30 -14.74
CA TYR A 530 -6.27 4.07 -15.16
C TYR A 530 -7.72 4.35 -15.61
N VAL A 531 -7.89 4.97 -16.77
CA VAL A 531 -9.20 5.40 -17.26
C VAL A 531 -10.15 4.23 -17.51
N SER A 532 -9.66 3.03 -17.87
CA SER A 532 -10.47 1.82 -17.96
C SER A 532 -11.21 1.50 -16.66
N ALA A 533 -10.62 1.85 -15.50
CA ALA A 533 -11.26 1.67 -14.22
C ALA A 533 -12.51 2.55 -14.05
N ALA A 534 -12.50 3.80 -14.56
CA ALA A 534 -13.67 4.67 -14.55
C ALA A 534 -14.82 4.10 -15.38
N PHE A 535 -14.54 3.64 -16.61
CA PHE A 535 -15.56 3.04 -17.47
C PHE A 535 -16.05 1.69 -16.92
N GLY A 536 -15.16 0.86 -16.38
CA GLY A 536 -15.51 -0.40 -15.72
C GLY A 536 -16.38 -0.17 -14.48
N LEU A 537 -16.04 0.81 -13.63
CA LEU A 537 -16.82 1.21 -12.47
C LEU A 537 -18.22 1.67 -12.87
N ALA A 538 -18.29 2.52 -13.90
CA ALA A 538 -19.56 3.03 -14.39
C ALA A 538 -20.47 1.89 -14.91
N ARG A 539 -19.94 0.93 -15.67
CA ARG A 539 -20.69 -0.25 -16.13
C ARG A 539 -21.18 -1.11 -14.97
N ALA A 540 -20.30 -1.40 -14.01
CA ALA A 540 -20.65 -2.20 -12.85
C ALA A 540 -21.76 -1.52 -12.01
N ARG A 541 -21.69 -0.22 -11.79
CA ARG A 541 -22.72 0.57 -11.10
C ARG A 541 -24.03 0.61 -11.88
N PHE A 542 -23.96 0.75 -13.20
CA PHE A 542 -25.14 0.68 -14.06
C PHE A 542 -25.86 -0.66 -13.92
N ALA A 543 -25.12 -1.78 -13.95
CA ALA A 543 -25.67 -3.12 -13.76
C ALA A 543 -26.33 -3.30 -12.37
N LEU A 544 -25.84 -2.59 -11.35
CA LEU A 544 -26.42 -2.54 -10.01
C LEU A 544 -27.60 -1.57 -9.89
N GLY A 545 -27.92 -0.81 -10.94
CA GLY A 545 -28.97 0.20 -10.93
C GLY A 545 -28.58 1.52 -10.25
N ASP A 546 -27.30 1.73 -9.94
CA ASP A 546 -26.77 2.99 -9.39
C ASP A 546 -26.40 3.97 -10.51
N LEU A 547 -27.40 4.68 -11.03
CA LEU A 547 -27.19 5.67 -12.09
C LEU A 547 -26.40 6.89 -11.65
N ALA A 548 -26.67 7.37 -10.44
CA ALA A 548 -25.94 8.51 -9.91
C ALA A 548 -24.47 8.19 -9.79
N GLY A 549 -24.15 7.01 -9.28
CA GLY A 549 -22.77 6.54 -9.23
C GLY A 549 -22.16 6.27 -10.61
N THR A 550 -22.94 5.78 -11.58
CA THR A 550 -22.50 5.61 -12.98
C THR A 550 -22.07 6.94 -13.57
N ALA A 551 -22.91 7.95 -13.46
CA ALA A 551 -22.61 9.30 -13.96
C ALA A 551 -21.42 9.92 -13.23
N ALA A 552 -21.39 9.84 -11.90
CA ALA A 552 -20.30 10.39 -11.10
C ALA A 552 -18.93 9.77 -11.47
N ALA A 553 -18.87 8.47 -11.72
CA ALA A 553 -17.64 7.81 -12.15
C ALA A 553 -17.12 8.37 -13.49
N LEU A 554 -17.99 8.57 -14.46
CA LEU A 554 -17.62 9.10 -15.78
C LEU A 554 -17.31 10.61 -15.75
N GLU A 555 -18.08 11.39 -14.99
CA GLU A 555 -17.88 12.84 -14.85
C GLU A 555 -16.62 13.17 -14.05
N SER A 556 -16.11 12.25 -13.24
CA SER A 556 -14.84 12.39 -12.52
C SER A 556 -13.59 12.20 -13.39
N VAL A 557 -13.74 11.79 -14.67
CA VAL A 557 -12.60 11.71 -15.60
C VAL A 557 -12.06 13.11 -15.84
N PRO A 558 -10.76 13.37 -15.53
CA PRO A 558 -10.17 14.71 -15.63
C PRO A 558 -10.26 15.31 -17.03
N ASP A 559 -10.43 16.62 -17.11
CA ASP A 559 -10.47 17.37 -18.39
C ASP A 559 -9.20 17.21 -19.23
N SER A 560 -8.08 16.97 -18.58
CA SER A 560 -6.79 16.69 -19.24
C SER A 560 -6.74 15.33 -19.92
N SER A 561 -7.67 14.43 -19.63
CA SER A 561 -7.74 13.11 -20.29
C SER A 561 -8.30 13.24 -21.69
N ARG A 562 -7.66 12.56 -22.66
CA ARG A 562 -8.20 12.42 -24.03
C ARG A 562 -9.57 11.76 -24.09
N TYR A 563 -9.99 11.10 -23.02
CA TYR A 563 -11.28 10.43 -22.89
C TYR A 563 -12.34 11.25 -22.16
N ALA A 564 -12.03 12.48 -21.73
CA ALA A 564 -12.94 13.32 -20.97
C ALA A 564 -14.28 13.55 -21.71
N VAL A 565 -14.21 13.94 -22.98
CA VAL A 565 -15.40 14.15 -23.83
C VAL A 565 -16.20 12.87 -23.98
N THR A 566 -15.53 11.75 -24.24
CA THR A 566 -16.18 10.43 -24.36
C THR A 566 -16.85 10.00 -23.08
N ALA A 567 -16.21 10.21 -21.93
CA ALA A 567 -16.78 9.88 -20.62
C ALA A 567 -18.05 10.70 -20.33
N ARG A 568 -18.02 12.00 -20.60
CA ARG A 568 -19.20 12.86 -20.44
C ARG A 568 -20.34 12.47 -21.39
N LEU A 569 -20.02 12.13 -22.62
CA LEU A 569 -20.99 11.60 -23.57
C LEU A 569 -21.63 10.30 -23.03
N CYS A 570 -20.82 9.36 -22.57
CA CYS A 570 -21.31 8.11 -21.99
C CYS A 570 -22.19 8.35 -20.74
N ALA A 571 -21.87 9.35 -19.92
CA ALA A 571 -22.68 9.72 -18.77
C ALA A 571 -24.10 10.19 -19.16
N ILE A 572 -24.20 10.96 -20.26
CA ILE A 572 -25.49 11.41 -20.79
C ILE A 572 -26.27 10.24 -21.37
N LEU A 573 -25.61 9.41 -22.20
CA LEU A 573 -26.25 8.24 -22.84
C LEU A 573 -26.69 7.18 -21.84
N ALA A 574 -25.98 6.98 -20.72
CA ALA A 574 -26.41 6.08 -19.66
C ALA A 574 -27.75 6.47 -19.07
N ARG A 575 -27.97 7.77 -18.84
CA ARG A 575 -29.25 8.30 -18.34
C ARG A 575 -30.41 8.05 -19.33
N ALA A 576 -30.13 8.24 -20.63
CA ALA A 576 -31.11 7.95 -21.68
C ALA A 576 -31.41 6.45 -21.77
N ARG A 577 -30.40 5.58 -21.79
CA ARG A 577 -30.54 4.13 -21.95
C ARG A 577 -31.26 3.44 -20.81
N GLU A 578 -31.14 3.95 -19.59
CA GLU A 578 -31.93 3.45 -18.47
C GLU A 578 -33.44 3.67 -18.68
N CYS A 579 -33.81 4.88 -19.17
CA CYS A 579 -35.19 5.19 -19.49
C CYS A 579 -35.72 4.27 -20.59
N ALA A 580 -34.95 4.00 -21.63
CA ALA A 580 -35.30 3.07 -22.70
C ALA A 580 -35.50 1.63 -22.19
N ALA A 581 -34.83 1.23 -21.10
CA ALA A 581 -35.01 -0.04 -20.41
C ALA A 581 -36.32 -0.10 -19.57
N GLY A 582 -37.16 0.95 -19.61
CA GLY A 582 -38.47 1.00 -18.92
C GLY A 582 -38.39 1.48 -17.46
N LYS A 583 -37.23 1.86 -16.99
CA LYS A 583 -37.04 2.49 -15.68
C LYS A 583 -37.35 4.00 -15.76
N PRO A 584 -37.71 4.67 -14.64
CA PRO A 584 -37.86 6.13 -14.64
C PRO A 584 -36.56 6.83 -15.06
N PRO A 585 -36.63 7.86 -15.91
CA PRO A 585 -35.44 8.62 -16.28
C PRO A 585 -34.85 9.33 -15.07
N ALA A 586 -33.52 9.53 -15.10
CA ALA A 586 -32.85 10.32 -14.08
C ALA A 586 -33.44 11.74 -14.04
N ALA A 587 -33.60 12.32 -12.84
CA ALA A 587 -34.17 13.66 -12.67
C ALA A 587 -33.35 14.75 -13.37
N ASP A 588 -32.07 14.51 -13.64
CA ASP A 588 -31.15 15.42 -14.30
C ASP A 588 -30.94 15.14 -15.80
N LEU A 589 -31.73 14.22 -16.41
CA LEU A 589 -31.57 13.84 -17.83
C LEU A 589 -31.57 15.06 -18.75
N PHE A 590 -32.51 15.97 -18.57
CA PHE A 590 -32.65 17.17 -19.43
C PHE A 590 -31.45 18.10 -19.29
N THR A 591 -31.05 18.38 -18.04
CA THR A 591 -29.86 19.21 -17.77
C THR A 591 -28.58 18.58 -18.32
N ALA A 592 -28.46 17.23 -18.20
CA ALA A 592 -27.34 16.50 -18.76
C ALA A 592 -27.34 16.54 -20.30
N ALA A 593 -28.52 16.40 -20.92
CA ALA A 593 -28.65 16.41 -22.39
C ALA A 593 -28.26 17.77 -22.99
N GLU A 594 -28.59 18.90 -22.37
CA GLU A 594 -28.19 20.23 -22.86
C GLU A 594 -26.68 20.40 -22.93
N ARG A 595 -25.91 19.70 -22.09
CA ARG A 595 -24.45 19.69 -22.14
C ARG A 595 -23.87 19.09 -23.44
N LEU A 596 -24.67 18.34 -24.24
CA LEU A 596 -24.26 17.88 -25.57
C LEU A 596 -23.85 19.02 -26.49
N ASN A 597 -24.42 20.23 -26.29
CA ASN A 597 -24.09 21.41 -27.07
C ASN A 597 -22.67 21.90 -26.78
N ASP A 598 -22.19 21.71 -25.55
CA ASP A 598 -20.91 22.23 -25.08
C ASP A 598 -19.75 21.21 -25.29
N LEU A 599 -20.07 19.94 -25.56
CA LEU A 599 -19.04 18.92 -25.81
C LEU A 599 -18.39 19.13 -27.17
N ASP A 600 -17.07 18.96 -27.24
CA ASP A 600 -16.32 18.95 -28.50
C ASP A 600 -16.51 17.61 -29.24
N LEU A 601 -17.66 17.49 -29.93
CA LEU A 601 -18.04 16.32 -30.71
C LEU A 601 -18.08 16.64 -32.18
N ASP A 602 -17.67 15.68 -33.01
CA ASP A 602 -17.97 15.74 -34.43
C ASP A 602 -19.49 15.74 -34.68
N GLU A 603 -19.90 16.23 -35.84
CA GLU A 603 -21.32 16.38 -36.15
C GLU A 603 -22.10 15.06 -36.16
N GLN A 604 -21.47 13.96 -36.56
CA GLN A 604 -22.12 12.66 -36.61
C GLN A 604 -22.36 12.12 -35.19
N ARG A 605 -21.36 12.15 -34.32
CA ARG A 605 -21.49 11.71 -32.92
C ARG A 605 -22.48 12.55 -32.16
N ARG A 606 -22.45 13.88 -32.34
CA ARG A 606 -23.42 14.81 -31.73
C ARG A 606 -24.86 14.47 -32.17
N ALA A 607 -25.08 14.28 -33.48
CA ALA A 607 -26.40 13.97 -34.02
C ALA A 607 -26.90 12.59 -33.54
N LEU A 608 -26.02 11.58 -33.44
CA LEU A 608 -26.40 10.27 -32.87
C LEU A 608 -26.82 10.39 -31.41
N ALA A 609 -26.10 11.13 -30.58
CA ALA A 609 -26.43 11.33 -29.18
C ALA A 609 -27.77 12.11 -29.01
N ILE A 610 -27.98 13.16 -29.81
CA ILE A 610 -29.24 13.91 -29.82
C ILE A 610 -30.40 13.00 -30.20
N ALA A 611 -30.23 12.20 -31.27
CA ALA A 611 -31.27 11.27 -31.69
C ALA A 611 -31.61 10.28 -30.58
N GLU A 612 -30.64 9.74 -29.88
CA GLU A 612 -30.85 8.78 -28.81
C GLU A 612 -31.60 9.39 -27.61
N VAL A 613 -31.23 10.59 -27.18
CA VAL A 613 -31.93 11.31 -26.12
C VAL A 613 -33.37 11.61 -26.52
N LEU A 614 -33.60 12.13 -27.74
CA LEU A 614 -34.95 12.44 -28.22
C LEU A 614 -35.82 11.17 -28.41
N GLU A 615 -35.26 10.04 -28.88
CA GLU A 615 -35.96 8.76 -28.94
C GLU A 615 -36.41 8.29 -27.57
N THR A 616 -35.56 8.43 -26.58
CA THR A 616 -35.87 8.08 -25.18
C THR A 616 -37.04 8.90 -24.66
N VAL A 617 -37.00 10.22 -24.86
CA VAL A 617 -38.06 11.14 -24.45
C VAL A 617 -39.39 10.81 -25.15
N LEU A 618 -39.35 10.61 -26.47
CA LEU A 618 -40.53 10.24 -27.27
C LEU A 618 -41.15 8.92 -26.78
N SER A 619 -40.33 7.93 -26.52
CA SER A 619 -40.76 6.61 -26.02
C SER A 619 -41.42 6.74 -24.65
N TRP A 620 -40.89 7.55 -23.76
CA TRP A 620 -41.42 7.79 -22.42
C TRP A 620 -42.78 8.48 -22.46
N GLU A 621 -42.89 9.57 -23.24
CA GLU A 621 -44.15 10.31 -23.39
C GLU A 621 -45.22 9.51 -24.12
N SER A 622 -44.88 8.81 -25.20
CA SER A 622 -45.81 7.96 -25.96
C SER A 622 -46.36 6.81 -25.15
N ALA A 623 -45.64 6.37 -24.11
CA ALA A 623 -46.12 5.37 -23.16
C ALA A 623 -47.09 5.96 -22.10
N GLY A 624 -47.37 7.26 -22.11
CA GLY A 624 -48.22 7.95 -21.15
C GLY A 624 -47.65 7.97 -19.73
N ARG A 625 -46.34 7.86 -19.57
CA ARG A 625 -45.67 7.79 -18.27
C ARG A 625 -45.41 9.18 -17.72
N SER A 626 -45.64 9.37 -16.42
CA SER A 626 -45.30 10.63 -15.75
C SER A 626 -43.80 10.74 -15.47
N TRP A 627 -43.25 11.92 -15.59
CA TRP A 627 -41.88 12.20 -15.18
C TRP A 627 -41.71 12.09 -13.66
N PRO A 628 -40.57 11.67 -13.14
CA PRO A 628 -40.33 11.59 -11.71
C PRO A 628 -40.59 12.92 -11.00
N HIS A 629 -41.12 12.84 -9.76
CA HIS A 629 -41.44 14.03 -8.98
C HIS A 629 -40.18 14.89 -8.76
N GLY A 630 -40.27 16.20 -9.06
CA GLY A 630 -39.12 17.13 -8.93
C GLY A 630 -38.20 17.18 -10.15
N THR A 631 -38.49 16.45 -11.24
CA THR A 631 -37.73 16.59 -12.50
C THR A 631 -38.05 17.97 -13.10
N PRO A 632 -37.06 18.86 -13.33
CA PRO A 632 -37.28 20.13 -14.02
C PRO A 632 -37.50 19.84 -15.51
N ILE A 633 -38.76 19.93 -15.95
CA ILE A 633 -39.16 19.70 -17.35
C ILE A 633 -38.98 21.02 -18.09
N PRO A 634 -38.07 21.19 -19.05
CA PRO A 634 -37.89 22.40 -19.83
C PRO A 634 -38.95 22.50 -20.95
N ASP A 635 -39.27 23.69 -21.38
CA ASP A 635 -40.15 23.89 -22.55
C ASP A 635 -39.49 23.45 -23.85
N VAL A 636 -38.16 23.56 -23.91
CA VAL A 636 -37.31 23.24 -25.08
C VAL A 636 -36.17 22.32 -24.64
N LEU A 637 -35.94 21.24 -25.37
CA LEU A 637 -34.83 20.33 -25.22
C LEU A 637 -34.02 20.25 -26.50
N LEU A 638 -32.71 20.48 -26.43
CA LEU A 638 -31.79 20.41 -27.58
C LEU A 638 -32.28 21.22 -28.80
N GLY A 639 -32.93 22.37 -28.56
CA GLY A 639 -33.47 23.24 -29.59
C GLY A 639 -34.87 22.84 -30.11
N HIS A 640 -35.52 21.85 -29.52
CA HIS A 640 -36.84 21.38 -29.93
C HIS A 640 -37.87 21.52 -28.80
N GLN A 641 -39.10 21.88 -29.10
CA GLN A 641 -40.15 21.90 -28.08
C GLN A 641 -40.36 20.52 -27.45
N LEU A 642 -40.42 20.49 -26.13
CA LEU A 642 -40.58 19.25 -25.37
C LEU A 642 -42.07 18.84 -25.32
N ASN A 643 -42.59 18.42 -26.45
CA ASN A 643 -43.86 17.78 -26.64
C ASN A 643 -43.74 16.74 -27.78
N GLU A 644 -44.67 15.83 -27.93
CA GLU A 644 -44.60 14.74 -28.93
C GLU A 644 -44.31 15.31 -30.34
N HIS A 645 -44.91 16.43 -30.66
CA HIS A 645 -44.78 17.09 -31.95
C HIS A 645 -43.35 17.61 -32.21
N GLY A 646 -42.84 18.42 -31.29
CA GLY A 646 -41.51 19.00 -31.42
C GLY A 646 -40.38 17.98 -31.32
N VAL A 647 -40.54 16.94 -30.49
CA VAL A 647 -39.58 15.83 -30.38
C VAL A 647 -39.55 15.03 -31.68
N ARG A 648 -40.70 14.73 -32.31
CA ARG A 648 -40.76 14.07 -33.63
C ARG A 648 -40.11 14.91 -34.74
N ASP A 649 -40.36 16.21 -34.78
CA ASP A 649 -39.71 17.09 -35.74
C ASP A 649 -38.19 17.16 -35.54
N GLY A 650 -37.74 17.19 -34.28
CA GLY A 650 -36.34 17.10 -33.91
C GLY A 650 -35.66 15.81 -34.37
N LEU A 651 -36.32 14.69 -34.17
CA LEU A 651 -35.84 13.38 -34.63
C LEU A 651 -35.78 13.28 -36.15
N GLU A 652 -36.82 13.75 -36.86
CA GLU A 652 -36.81 13.74 -38.33
C GLU A 652 -35.62 14.59 -38.85
N ALA A 653 -35.45 15.80 -38.33
CA ALA A 653 -34.34 16.70 -38.72
C ALA A 653 -32.97 16.07 -38.43
N THR A 654 -32.83 15.45 -37.26
CA THR A 654 -31.57 14.80 -36.81
C THR A 654 -31.24 13.60 -37.64
N TYR A 655 -32.20 12.71 -37.97
CA TYR A 655 -31.96 11.56 -38.83
C TYR A 655 -31.68 11.96 -40.27
N ARG A 656 -32.30 13.05 -40.79
CA ARG A 656 -31.94 13.60 -42.09
C ARG A 656 -30.52 14.16 -42.13
N LYS A 657 -30.06 14.76 -41.01
CA LYS A 657 -28.67 15.19 -40.85
C LYS A 657 -27.74 13.99 -40.88
N LEU A 658 -28.04 12.91 -40.11
CA LEU A 658 -27.28 11.68 -40.08
C LEU A 658 -27.22 11.00 -41.47
N ALA A 659 -28.32 10.98 -42.23
CA ALA A 659 -28.34 10.45 -43.60
C ALA A 659 -27.40 11.20 -44.54
N ARG A 660 -27.23 12.52 -44.36
CA ARG A 660 -26.25 13.31 -45.11
C ARG A 660 -24.79 13.02 -44.71
N LEU A 661 -24.57 12.71 -43.42
CA LEU A 661 -23.24 12.43 -42.85
C LEU A 661 -22.84 10.97 -43.03
N ALA A 662 -23.77 10.07 -43.45
CA ALA A 662 -23.53 8.66 -43.61
C ALA A 662 -22.44 8.34 -44.63
N ARG A 663 -21.52 7.45 -44.28
CA ARG A 663 -20.38 7.06 -45.10
C ARG A 663 -20.74 6.00 -46.14
N THR A 664 -21.77 5.20 -45.90
CA THR A 664 -22.23 4.12 -46.77
C THR A 664 -23.67 4.35 -47.20
N ALA A 665 -24.04 3.76 -48.37
CA ALA A 665 -25.43 3.82 -48.84
C ALA A 665 -26.40 3.11 -47.89
N ALA A 666 -25.97 2.01 -47.27
CA ALA A 666 -26.79 1.25 -46.30
C ALA A 666 -27.11 2.08 -45.07
N GLU A 667 -26.12 2.75 -44.47
CA GLU A 667 -26.34 3.68 -43.34
C GLU A 667 -27.30 4.82 -43.73
N ARG A 668 -27.10 5.38 -44.93
CA ARG A 668 -27.96 6.46 -45.46
C ARG A 668 -29.42 6.03 -45.54
N PHE A 669 -29.69 4.85 -46.11
CA PHE A 669 -31.05 4.33 -46.18
C PHE A 669 -31.63 4.10 -44.83
N THR A 670 -30.89 3.50 -43.88
CA THR A 670 -31.33 3.26 -42.52
C THR A 670 -31.76 4.59 -41.83
N PHE A 671 -30.96 5.65 -41.97
CA PHE A 671 -31.33 6.94 -41.36
C PHE A 671 -32.49 7.64 -42.06
N VAL A 672 -32.64 7.46 -43.40
CA VAL A 672 -33.80 7.97 -44.13
C VAL A 672 -35.09 7.28 -43.67
N ASP A 673 -35.05 5.95 -43.52
CA ASP A 673 -36.17 5.18 -43.04
C ASP A 673 -36.58 5.61 -41.61
N LYS A 674 -35.60 5.74 -40.73
CA LYS A 674 -35.86 6.27 -39.35
C LYS A 674 -36.44 7.68 -39.38
N ALA A 675 -35.98 8.58 -40.26
CA ALA A 675 -36.54 9.91 -40.40
C ALA A 675 -38.00 9.84 -40.85
N ASN A 676 -38.32 8.97 -41.83
CA ASN A 676 -39.67 8.82 -42.34
C ASN A 676 -40.62 8.21 -41.29
N ASP A 677 -40.16 7.29 -40.47
CA ASP A 677 -40.94 6.67 -39.35
C ASP A 677 -41.30 7.70 -38.27
N ARG A 678 -40.47 8.70 -38.05
CA ARG A 678 -40.70 9.76 -37.05
C ARG A 678 -41.50 10.92 -37.65
N ARG A 679 -41.63 10.99 -38.98
CA ARG A 679 -42.45 12.01 -39.66
C ARG A 679 -43.90 11.96 -39.25
N LYS A 680 -44.54 13.09 -39.10
CA LYS A 680 -45.96 13.20 -38.83
C LYS A 680 -46.76 12.56 -39.96
N ARG A 681 -47.67 11.71 -39.63
CA ARG A 681 -48.73 11.29 -40.56
C ARG A 681 -49.85 12.30 -40.48
N SER A 682 -49.75 13.36 -41.31
CA SER A 682 -50.93 14.23 -41.54
C SER A 682 -51.87 13.46 -42.45
N TRP A 683 -52.98 12.98 -41.88
CA TRP A 683 -54.13 12.61 -42.70
C TRP A 683 -54.71 13.92 -43.27
N ARG A 684 -54.57 14.16 -44.57
CA ARG A 684 -55.48 14.95 -45.33
C ARG A 684 -56.49 14.05 -46.01
#